data_f5bff5a8cc7053c0de691ad4fce12cd0
#
_entry.id   f5bff5a8cc7053c0de691ad4fce12cd0
#
_cell.length_a   1.000
_cell.length_b   1.000
_cell.length_c   1.000
_cell.angle_alpha   90.00
_cell.angle_beta   90.00
_cell.angle_gamma   90.00
#
_symmetry.space_group_name_H-M   'P 1'
#
loop_
_entity.id
_entity.type
_entity.pdbx_description
1 polymer ?
#
loop_
_entity_poly.entity_id
_entity_poly.type
_entity_poly.pdbx_seq_one_letter_code
_entity_poly.pdbx_strand_id
1 'polypeptide(L)'
;MGIAKDDLNSVQVARIIDLISEGEIEGFPNARHPDGFTISRATALEQYYIASLKDTFFNNTPVLAANAPIESGTTLDQVRSFLNFDMEGALFESRLGTQDQATTENIGTASQTTTAVNVKIDNNTSVVRQITDSDVTSIRVTVGTPILQEIEKDGDIVGGEIRYKIEVQYNAGGYQQVESEHIIKGRTPDLYQRSHNIRLSPVGQFPVDIRITRTYQRVNEDDQIIDDFFWYDFTTKVNDKTRYPNSALVALKFDAQQFPNIPDRSYRIRGVKVKIPHNATVNDTTGALTYSGTFDGTFKTTRAWTTDPAFILYDLLTNTRYGLGNHVLTPEERAKDAEGNFDGAADVASNLDIYSFQAASAYCGETVTGADDPRFSCNVSIQSSTEAYELINQLCSVFRVMPFWQAGGLSVAQDRKTEDPNADFSYVFNQTNVTEGGFQYSGSSMKTRHTCVSVKYFDMDLRDYVYELIEDEEAIKKYGYNKTSINAFACNSRKQANRLGKWLLYTQQYETEVVAFETDIAAGITVRPGDLIKIGDPVKAGQTVSGRVSSGSTTTSIKLDRSDVDMFGTQAPAVFTLNVVLPDGTFERHNNCTIVGNTVTPPSGFRLAPAQGAPFAIGFEQLVLSTWRVISVGENKETYSITASYHDRRKYDFIEKDIEFTQRDITQLNEPPLAPSNLVVEEVLYESGGRVLQKLIVGWQASARANSYRVRYRLGNNNFVTATTTNTGFEIQNSDVGTYEVEVYALGYGLQQTKQSQRASVTFVAVGKTAPPANIASLNITPIDQHNA
;
A
#
# COMPACT_ATOMS: atom_id res chain seq x y z
N MET A 1 -35.69 9.58 35.35
CA MET A 1 -34.48 9.58 34.51
C MET A 1 -33.99 11.00 34.46
N GLY A 2 -32.82 11.31 35.05
CA GLY A 2 -32.22 12.63 34.93
C GLY A 2 -31.84 12.89 33.51
N ILE A 3 -32.21 14.02 32.93
CA ILE A 3 -31.77 14.45 31.61
C ILE A 3 -30.26 14.66 31.70
N ALA A 4 -29.49 14.00 30.85
CA ALA A 4 -28.04 14.19 30.80
C ALA A 4 -27.77 15.69 30.49
N LYS A 5 -26.96 16.35 31.32
CA LYS A 5 -26.51 17.72 31.10
C LYS A 5 -25.70 17.77 29.79
N ASP A 6 -25.97 18.72 28.90
CA ASP A 6 -25.15 18.95 27.71
C ASP A 6 -23.77 19.43 28.16
N ASP A 7 -22.67 18.98 27.51
CA ASP A 7 -21.32 19.42 27.81
C ASP A 7 -21.01 20.83 27.25
N LEU A 8 -21.94 21.38 26.46
CA LEU A 8 -21.86 22.72 25.82
C LEU A 8 -20.63 22.86 24.89
N ASN A 9 -20.08 21.76 24.38
CA ASN A 9 -19.00 21.80 23.41
C ASN A 9 -19.54 21.60 21.97
N SER A 10 -19.10 22.47 21.06
CA SER A 10 -19.40 22.30 19.63
C SER A 10 -18.56 21.21 19.01
N VAL A 11 -19.18 20.24 18.36
CA VAL A 11 -18.51 19.13 17.68
C VAL A 11 -18.34 19.46 16.20
N GLN A 12 -17.10 19.49 15.73
CA GLN A 12 -16.76 19.61 14.31
C GLN A 12 -16.37 18.24 13.76
N VAL A 13 -16.87 17.92 12.57
CA VAL A 13 -16.65 16.61 11.93
C VAL A 13 -15.96 16.80 10.59
N ALA A 14 -14.82 16.14 10.43
CA ALA A 14 -14.14 16.01 9.15
C ALA A 14 -14.65 14.78 8.38
N ARG A 15 -14.90 14.93 7.08
CA ARG A 15 -15.24 13.85 6.15
C ARG A 15 -14.28 13.86 4.99
N ILE A 16 -13.72 12.70 4.67
CA ILE A 16 -12.66 12.55 3.68
C ILE A 16 -12.97 11.32 2.84
N ILE A 17 -12.75 11.43 1.55
CA ILE A 17 -12.74 10.30 0.61
C ILE A 17 -11.35 10.25 0.01
N ASP A 18 -10.63 9.16 0.27
CA ASP A 18 -9.35 8.87 -0.34
C ASP A 18 -9.56 7.92 -1.52
N LEU A 19 -9.13 8.32 -2.71
CA LEU A 19 -9.06 7.46 -3.86
C LEU A 19 -7.83 6.54 -3.71
N ILE A 20 -8.06 5.23 -3.71
CA ILE A 20 -7.01 4.24 -3.46
C ILE A 20 -6.39 3.74 -4.76
N SER A 21 -7.22 3.33 -5.69
CA SER A 21 -6.78 2.71 -6.93
C SER A 21 -7.85 2.76 -8.00
N GLU A 22 -7.42 2.64 -9.23
CA GLU A 22 -8.22 2.35 -10.40
C GLU A 22 -8.51 0.85 -10.48
N GLY A 23 -9.68 0.46 -11.00
CA GLY A 23 -10.11 -0.93 -11.19
C GLY A 23 -10.55 -1.63 -9.90
N GLU A 24 -10.87 -2.92 -10.03
CA GLU A 24 -11.21 -3.74 -8.87
C GLU A 24 -9.96 -4.21 -8.14
N ILE A 25 -9.88 -3.89 -6.83
CA ILE A 25 -8.81 -4.37 -5.95
C ILE A 25 -9.27 -5.55 -5.09
N GLU A 26 -8.33 -6.32 -4.56
CA GLU A 26 -8.63 -7.36 -3.57
C GLU A 26 -9.03 -6.77 -2.21
N GLY A 27 -8.51 -5.59 -1.86
CA GLY A 27 -8.84 -4.87 -0.63
C GLY A 27 -7.84 -5.05 0.50
N PHE A 28 -8.31 -4.89 1.74
CA PHE A 28 -7.45 -4.97 2.92
C PHE A 28 -7.01 -6.42 3.21
N PRO A 29 -5.73 -6.71 3.45
CA PRO A 29 -5.24 -8.07 3.73
C PRO A 29 -5.96 -8.77 4.89
N ASN A 30 -6.27 -8.02 5.97
CA ASN A 30 -6.94 -8.55 7.15
C ASN A 30 -8.47 -8.47 7.10
N ALA A 31 -9.05 -7.76 6.13
CA ALA A 31 -10.49 -7.51 6.04
C ALA A 31 -11.01 -7.67 4.60
N ARG A 32 -10.98 -8.89 4.10
CA ARG A 32 -11.45 -9.18 2.73
C ARG A 32 -12.96 -9.33 2.71
N HIS A 33 -13.63 -8.39 2.08
CA HIS A 33 -15.06 -8.46 1.81
C HIS A 33 -15.28 -8.28 0.29
N PRO A 34 -16.11 -9.12 -0.36
CA PRO A 34 -16.24 -9.11 -1.83
C PRO A 34 -16.72 -7.79 -2.44
N ASP A 35 -17.51 -7.02 -1.70
CA ASP A 35 -18.11 -5.76 -2.19
C ASP A 35 -17.60 -4.51 -1.47
N GLY A 36 -16.52 -4.63 -0.67
CA GLY A 36 -16.17 -3.62 0.33
C GLY A 36 -17.15 -3.67 1.50
N PHE A 37 -17.13 -2.68 2.40
CA PHE A 37 -18.04 -2.65 3.54
C PHE A 37 -18.42 -1.24 3.95
N THR A 38 -19.61 -1.13 4.52
CA THR A 38 -20.13 0.06 5.19
C THR A 38 -20.46 -0.34 6.62
N ILE A 39 -19.96 0.40 7.60
CA ILE A 39 -20.36 0.16 8.99
C ILE A 39 -21.76 0.74 9.18
N SER A 40 -22.73 -0.14 9.30
CA SER A 40 -23.95 0.20 10.03
C SER A 40 -23.76 -0.26 11.48
N ARG A 41 -24.32 0.43 12.44
CA ARG A 41 -24.32 0.04 13.88
C ARG A 41 -24.84 -1.38 14.18
N ALA A 42 -25.25 -2.12 13.18
CA ALA A 42 -25.75 -3.48 13.25
C ALA A 42 -24.78 -4.47 12.56
N THR A 43 -23.65 -4.72 13.13
CA THR A 43 -23.10 -5.99 13.56
C THR A 43 -22.36 -6.92 12.61
N ALA A 44 -22.80 -7.29 11.43
CA ALA A 44 -22.10 -8.32 10.63
C ALA A 44 -20.82 -7.79 9.93
N LEU A 45 -20.75 -6.50 9.68
CA LEU A 45 -19.63 -5.86 9.00
C LEU A 45 -18.63 -5.21 9.96
N GLU A 46 -18.93 -5.18 11.25
CA GLU A 46 -18.04 -4.58 12.27
C GLU A 46 -16.68 -5.28 12.31
N GLN A 47 -16.65 -6.58 12.15
CA GLN A 47 -15.42 -7.36 12.11
C GLN A 47 -14.49 -6.95 10.94
N TYR A 48 -15.05 -6.64 9.75
CA TYR A 48 -14.24 -6.18 8.61
C TYR A 48 -13.66 -4.80 8.86
N TYR A 49 -14.46 -3.93 9.48
CA TYR A 49 -13.99 -2.64 9.93
C TYR A 49 -12.82 -2.76 10.90
N ILE A 50 -13.00 -3.52 11.99
CA ILE A 50 -11.97 -3.73 12.99
C ILE A 50 -10.70 -4.30 12.34
N ALA A 51 -10.85 -5.31 11.48
CA ALA A 51 -9.73 -5.93 10.78
C ALA A 51 -9.01 -4.95 9.84
N SER A 52 -9.74 -4.06 9.15
CA SER A 52 -9.15 -3.04 8.26
C SER A 52 -8.35 -1.99 9.02
N LEU A 53 -8.64 -1.75 10.31
CA LEU A 53 -7.88 -0.81 11.13
C LEU A 53 -6.42 -1.27 11.39
N LYS A 54 -6.11 -2.55 11.25
CA LYS A 54 -4.72 -3.06 11.25
C LYS A 54 -3.94 -2.62 10.01
N ASP A 55 -4.64 -2.42 8.90
CA ASP A 55 -4.08 -2.07 7.60
C ASP A 55 -4.23 -0.57 7.28
N THR A 56 -4.79 0.19 8.21
CA THR A 56 -4.96 1.64 8.14
C THR A 56 -3.98 2.32 9.09
N PHE A 57 -3.27 3.32 8.58
CA PHE A 57 -2.24 4.04 9.34
C PHE A 57 -2.52 5.53 9.35
N PHE A 58 -2.40 6.15 10.52
CA PHE A 58 -2.41 7.60 10.69
C PHE A 58 -1.04 8.05 11.17
N ASN A 59 -0.44 9.02 10.48
CA ASN A 59 0.92 9.50 10.77
C ASN A 59 1.93 8.33 10.94
N ASN A 60 1.89 7.36 10.03
CA ASN A 60 2.70 6.12 10.04
C ASN A 60 2.46 5.16 11.22
N THR A 61 1.47 5.38 12.08
CA THR A 61 1.10 4.47 13.16
C THR A 61 -0.17 3.69 12.77
N PRO A 62 -0.22 2.36 12.91
CA PRO A 62 -1.44 1.60 12.63
C PRO A 62 -2.55 2.04 13.58
N VAL A 63 -3.78 2.14 13.08
CA VAL A 63 -4.92 2.53 13.92
C VAL A 63 -5.21 1.48 14.98
N LEU A 64 -5.12 0.20 14.61
CA LEU A 64 -5.25 -0.93 15.54
C LEU A 64 -3.90 -1.67 15.65
N ALA A 65 -3.46 -1.96 16.85
CA ALA A 65 -2.20 -2.66 17.11
C ALA A 65 -2.18 -4.05 16.42
N ALA A 66 -1.02 -4.45 15.91
CA ALA A 66 -0.85 -5.70 15.16
C ALA A 66 -1.23 -6.96 15.98
N ASN A 67 -1.01 -6.93 17.30
CA ASN A 67 -1.33 -8.02 18.23
C ASN A 67 -2.78 -8.02 18.73
N ALA A 68 -3.66 -7.14 18.21
CA ALA A 68 -5.07 -7.15 18.56
C ALA A 68 -5.72 -8.48 18.12
N PRO A 69 -6.42 -9.19 19.03
CA PRO A 69 -7.13 -10.41 18.67
C PRO A 69 -8.34 -10.04 17.79
N ILE A 70 -8.45 -10.65 16.61
CA ILE A 70 -9.60 -10.50 15.74
C ILE A 70 -10.09 -11.89 15.35
N GLU A 71 -11.25 -12.24 15.88
CA GLU A 71 -11.97 -13.48 15.59
C GLU A 71 -13.34 -13.16 14.99
N SER A 72 -14.01 -14.17 14.45
CA SER A 72 -15.39 -14.00 13.98
C SER A 72 -16.29 -13.53 15.12
N GLY A 73 -16.98 -12.40 14.95
CA GLY A 73 -17.84 -11.80 15.96
C GLY A 73 -17.15 -10.87 16.96
N THR A 74 -15.85 -10.56 16.79
CA THR A 74 -15.15 -9.56 17.61
C THR A 74 -15.81 -8.18 17.44
N THR A 75 -16.14 -7.53 18.56
CA THR A 75 -16.72 -6.19 18.58
C THR A 75 -15.64 -5.10 18.81
N LEU A 76 -15.96 -3.87 18.43
CA LEU A 76 -15.05 -2.72 18.67
C LEU A 76 -14.74 -2.54 20.16
N ASP A 77 -15.69 -2.77 21.04
CA ASP A 77 -15.50 -2.67 22.49
C ASP A 77 -14.44 -3.66 23.02
N GLN A 78 -14.39 -4.86 22.46
CA GLN A 78 -13.39 -5.87 22.81
C GLN A 78 -11.97 -5.50 22.38
N VAL A 79 -11.81 -4.72 21.32
CA VAL A 79 -10.50 -4.30 20.80
C VAL A 79 -10.13 -2.85 21.12
N ARG A 80 -10.99 -2.11 21.83
CA ARG A 80 -10.71 -0.71 22.22
C ARG A 80 -9.36 -0.52 22.91
N SER A 81 -8.97 -1.48 23.76
CA SER A 81 -7.68 -1.43 24.46
C SER A 81 -6.46 -1.55 23.54
N PHE A 82 -6.65 -1.99 22.30
CA PHE A 82 -5.62 -2.14 21.28
C PHE A 82 -5.60 -0.99 20.25
N LEU A 83 -6.52 -0.04 20.35
CA LEU A 83 -6.52 1.15 19.49
C LEU A 83 -5.39 2.10 19.91
N ASN A 84 -4.64 2.56 18.92
CA ASN A 84 -3.58 3.55 19.09
C ASN A 84 -4.09 5.00 18.99
N PHE A 85 -5.33 5.19 18.53
CA PHE A 85 -6.01 6.48 18.40
C PHE A 85 -7.40 6.41 19.01
N ASP A 86 -7.95 7.57 19.35
CA ASP A 86 -9.34 7.66 19.75
C ASP A 86 -10.23 7.62 18.50
N MET A 87 -10.99 6.54 18.35
CA MET A 87 -11.88 6.29 17.21
C MET A 87 -13.36 6.40 17.60
N GLU A 88 -13.68 7.04 18.73
CA GLU A 88 -15.06 7.21 19.18
C GLU A 88 -15.83 8.10 18.19
N GLY A 89 -16.93 7.59 17.63
CA GLY A 89 -17.72 8.30 16.61
C GLY A 89 -17.11 8.35 15.21
N ALA A 90 -15.90 7.79 15.01
CA ALA A 90 -15.33 7.64 13.68
C ALA A 90 -16.12 6.63 12.86
N LEU A 91 -16.31 6.92 11.56
CA LEU A 91 -16.89 6.00 10.59
C LEU A 91 -15.89 5.71 9.48
N PHE A 92 -15.94 4.51 8.97
CA PHE A 92 -15.07 4.02 7.92
C PHE A 92 -15.90 3.21 6.92
N GLU A 93 -15.76 3.53 5.66
CA GLU A 93 -16.37 2.77 4.56
C GLU A 93 -15.32 2.47 3.51
N SER A 94 -15.35 1.29 2.91
CA SER A 94 -14.49 0.95 1.78
C SER A 94 -15.30 0.47 0.58
N ARG A 95 -14.78 0.74 -0.61
CA ARG A 95 -15.29 0.22 -1.88
C ARG A 95 -14.11 -0.30 -2.67
N LEU A 96 -14.29 -1.44 -3.30
CA LEU A 96 -13.20 -2.17 -3.96
C LEU A 96 -12.95 -1.75 -5.42
N GLY A 97 -13.79 -0.89 -5.98
CA GLY A 97 -13.66 -0.46 -7.37
C GLY A 97 -14.37 -1.39 -8.35
N THR A 98 -15.42 -2.09 -7.93
CA THR A 98 -16.26 -2.85 -8.84
C THR A 98 -17.14 -1.92 -9.69
N GLN A 99 -17.58 -2.37 -10.87
CA GLN A 99 -18.45 -1.61 -11.75
C GLN A 99 -19.79 -1.24 -11.09
N ASP A 100 -20.35 -2.18 -10.32
CA ASP A 100 -21.66 -2.07 -9.68
C ASP A 100 -21.61 -1.71 -8.19
N GLN A 101 -20.47 -1.21 -7.70
CA GLN A 101 -20.30 -0.95 -6.27
C GLN A 101 -21.40 -0.03 -5.70
N ALA A 102 -21.75 -0.28 -4.44
CA ALA A 102 -22.72 0.50 -3.70
C ALA A 102 -22.22 1.94 -3.46
N THR A 103 -23.14 2.89 -3.33
CA THR A 103 -22.82 4.25 -2.90
C THR A 103 -22.28 4.26 -1.46
N THR A 104 -21.52 5.28 -1.10
CA THR A 104 -21.17 5.55 0.30
C THR A 104 -22.41 6.09 1.03
N GLU A 105 -22.74 5.51 2.18
CA GLU A 105 -23.98 5.86 2.88
C GLU A 105 -23.81 7.00 3.90
N ASN A 106 -22.73 6.94 4.66
CA ASN A 106 -22.52 7.83 5.81
C ASN A 106 -21.53 8.97 5.54
N ILE A 107 -20.77 8.86 4.47
CA ILE A 107 -19.69 9.78 4.08
C ILE A 107 -19.94 10.27 2.64
N GLY A 108 -21.21 10.47 2.28
CA GLY A 108 -21.58 10.87 0.93
C GLY A 108 -20.94 12.21 0.52
N THR A 109 -20.57 12.32 -0.73
CA THR A 109 -20.28 13.58 -1.42
C THR A 109 -21.57 14.37 -1.57
N ALA A 110 -22.05 14.93 -0.45
CA ALA A 110 -23.18 15.83 -0.55
C ALA A 110 -22.66 17.20 -1.00
N SER A 111 -23.17 17.71 -2.09
CA SER A 111 -23.11 19.14 -2.33
C SER A 111 -23.77 19.84 -1.14
N GLN A 112 -23.03 20.72 -0.49
CA GLN A 112 -23.50 21.42 0.69
C GLN A 112 -23.47 22.92 0.44
N THR A 113 -24.61 23.56 0.58
CA THR A 113 -24.72 25.03 0.50
C THR A 113 -25.19 25.57 1.85
N THR A 114 -24.33 26.32 2.52
CA THR A 114 -24.67 26.93 3.81
C THR A 114 -25.20 28.35 3.60
N THR A 115 -26.36 28.61 4.19
CA THR A 115 -27.02 29.92 4.17
C THR A 115 -27.06 30.47 5.59
N ALA A 116 -26.43 31.61 5.81
CA ALA A 116 -26.48 32.30 7.09
C ALA A 116 -27.90 32.83 7.37
N VAL A 117 -28.36 32.67 8.60
CA VAL A 117 -29.65 33.18 9.10
C VAL A 117 -29.42 34.27 10.13
N ASN A 118 -28.63 34.02 11.16
CA ASN A 118 -28.22 34.93 12.23
C ASN A 118 -29.41 35.69 12.86
N VAL A 119 -30.52 35.00 13.16
CA VAL A 119 -31.73 35.60 13.74
C VAL A 119 -31.91 35.11 15.17
N LYS A 120 -32.10 36.06 16.09
CA LYS A 120 -32.50 35.77 17.48
C LYS A 120 -33.93 35.24 17.52
N ILE A 121 -34.18 34.23 18.34
CA ILE A 121 -35.47 33.60 18.54
C ILE A 121 -35.92 33.91 19.98
N ASP A 122 -36.88 34.77 20.12
CA ASP A 122 -37.45 35.10 21.43
C ASP A 122 -38.46 34.03 21.91
N ASN A 123 -38.80 34.07 23.21
CA ASN A 123 -39.71 33.09 23.82
C ASN A 123 -41.05 33.03 23.08
N ASN A 124 -41.56 31.84 22.84
CA ASN A 124 -42.76 31.52 22.08
C ASN A 124 -42.85 32.17 20.68
N THR A 125 -41.70 32.56 20.11
CA THR A 125 -41.62 33.03 18.73
C THR A 125 -41.02 31.97 17.83
N SER A 126 -41.29 32.05 16.54
CA SER A 126 -40.82 31.10 15.55
C SER A 126 -40.13 31.82 14.39
N VAL A 127 -39.04 31.26 13.92
CA VAL A 127 -38.38 31.71 12.69
C VAL A 127 -38.54 30.62 11.65
N VAL A 128 -38.93 31.02 10.43
CA VAL A 128 -39.14 30.06 9.31
C VAL A 128 -38.18 30.40 8.18
N ARG A 129 -37.68 29.36 7.55
CA ARG A 129 -36.91 29.42 6.27
C ARG A 129 -37.45 28.39 5.29
N GLN A 130 -37.59 28.83 4.04
CA GLN A 130 -38.12 27.99 2.95
C GLN A 130 -36.97 27.50 2.06
N ILE A 131 -37.05 26.21 1.66
CA ILE A 131 -36.18 25.58 0.72
C ILE A 131 -36.99 25.18 -0.48
N THR A 132 -36.60 25.68 -1.65
CA THR A 132 -37.31 25.47 -2.90
C THR A 132 -36.61 24.44 -3.81
N ASP A 133 -35.32 24.13 -3.56
CA ASP A 133 -34.54 23.21 -4.34
C ASP A 133 -34.98 21.76 -4.07
N SER A 134 -35.54 21.12 -5.09
CA SER A 134 -36.08 19.76 -5.04
C SER A 134 -35.05 18.66 -4.91
N ASP A 135 -33.77 18.94 -5.16
CA ASP A 135 -32.70 17.99 -5.09
C ASP A 135 -32.15 17.82 -3.66
N VAL A 136 -32.54 18.71 -2.74
CA VAL A 136 -32.14 18.64 -1.35
C VAL A 136 -32.73 17.41 -0.65
N THR A 137 -31.85 16.55 -0.17
CA THR A 137 -32.21 15.30 0.52
C THR A 137 -32.18 15.40 2.05
N SER A 138 -31.37 16.34 2.57
CA SER A 138 -31.29 16.57 4.01
C SER A 138 -30.81 18.00 4.29
N ILE A 139 -31.09 18.45 5.51
CA ILE A 139 -30.77 19.80 5.95
C ILE A 139 -30.08 19.73 7.30
N ARG A 140 -29.01 20.47 7.45
CA ARG A 140 -28.39 20.71 8.75
C ARG A 140 -28.76 22.10 9.23
N VAL A 141 -29.34 22.19 10.40
CA VAL A 141 -29.73 23.44 11.06
C VAL A 141 -28.77 23.68 12.22
N THR A 142 -28.17 24.85 12.30
CA THR A 142 -27.27 25.25 13.40
C THR A 142 -27.94 26.35 14.25
N VAL A 143 -28.18 25.99 15.49
CA VAL A 143 -28.70 26.87 16.53
C VAL A 143 -27.70 27.03 17.66
N GLY A 144 -27.87 28.05 18.50
CA GLY A 144 -26.97 28.19 19.63
C GLY A 144 -27.20 29.48 20.43
N THR A 145 -26.28 29.71 21.35
CA THR A 145 -26.31 30.86 22.27
C THR A 145 -24.90 31.44 22.39
N PRO A 146 -24.74 32.78 22.36
CA PRO A 146 -23.45 33.42 22.59
C PRO A 146 -22.94 33.22 24.02
N ILE A 147 -23.83 33.27 24.98
CA ILE A 147 -23.59 33.13 26.43
C ILE A 147 -24.81 32.48 27.03
N LEU A 148 -24.63 31.49 27.91
CA LEU A 148 -25.71 30.89 28.69
C LEU A 148 -25.34 30.91 30.16
N GLN A 149 -25.94 31.76 30.93
CA GLN A 149 -25.74 31.85 32.38
C GLN A 149 -26.87 32.62 33.06
N GLU A 150 -27.01 32.44 34.32
CA GLU A 150 -27.91 33.14 35.21
C GLU A 150 -27.10 33.69 36.37
N ILE A 151 -27.28 35.01 36.69
CA ILE A 151 -26.63 35.65 37.81
C ILE A 151 -27.70 35.81 38.87
N GLU A 152 -27.61 35.05 39.95
CA GLU A 152 -28.56 35.06 41.06
C GLU A 152 -28.41 36.36 41.91
N LYS A 153 -29.42 36.68 42.71
CA LYS A 153 -29.44 37.90 43.53
C LYS A 153 -28.29 38.03 44.50
N ASP A 154 -27.79 36.91 44.98
CA ASP A 154 -26.58 36.84 45.87
C ASP A 154 -25.26 36.95 45.06
N GLY A 155 -25.36 37.05 43.76
CA GLY A 155 -24.26 37.22 42.83
C GLY A 155 -23.64 35.88 42.36
N ASP A 156 -24.14 34.73 42.74
CA ASP A 156 -23.68 33.47 42.19
C ASP A 156 -24.06 33.32 40.71
N ILE A 157 -23.14 32.74 39.92
CA ILE A 157 -23.38 32.52 38.50
C ILE A 157 -23.66 31.04 38.27
N VAL A 158 -24.89 30.73 37.93
CA VAL A 158 -25.39 29.38 37.68
C VAL A 158 -25.67 29.13 36.20
N GLY A 159 -25.96 27.89 35.84
CA GLY A 159 -26.31 27.54 34.48
C GLY A 159 -27.74 27.86 34.10
N GLY A 160 -27.93 28.35 32.87
CA GLY A 160 -29.25 28.63 32.29
C GLY A 160 -29.84 27.41 31.56
N GLU A 161 -31.07 27.58 31.02
CA GLU A 161 -31.78 26.57 30.26
C GLU A 161 -32.54 27.19 29.07
N ILE A 162 -32.32 26.64 27.87
CA ILE A 162 -33.03 26.99 26.63
C ILE A 162 -33.76 25.74 26.14
N ARG A 163 -35.06 25.86 25.80
CA ARG A 163 -35.81 24.80 25.14
C ARG A 163 -36.36 25.27 23.83
N TYR A 164 -36.25 24.42 22.83
CA TYR A 164 -36.72 24.71 21.48
C TYR A 164 -37.17 23.44 20.76
N LYS A 165 -38.01 23.64 19.73
CA LYS A 165 -38.43 22.56 18.81
C LYS A 165 -38.13 22.94 17.38
N ILE A 166 -37.89 21.93 16.57
CA ILE A 166 -37.69 22.01 15.14
C ILE A 166 -38.82 21.29 14.44
N GLU A 167 -39.45 21.96 13.52
CA GLU A 167 -40.59 21.48 12.79
C GLU A 167 -40.37 21.66 11.29
N VAL A 168 -40.85 20.72 10.49
CA VAL A 168 -40.76 20.76 9.02
C VAL A 168 -42.16 20.66 8.43
N GLN A 169 -42.41 21.46 7.40
CA GLN A 169 -43.61 21.40 6.60
C GLN A 169 -43.29 21.14 5.16
N TYR A 170 -43.95 20.17 4.54
CA TYR A 170 -43.80 19.84 3.13
C TYR A 170 -44.98 20.38 2.34
N ASN A 171 -44.70 21.16 1.29
CA ASN A 171 -45.72 21.67 0.35
C ASN A 171 -47.00 22.17 1.02
N ALA A 172 -46.87 23.01 2.04
CA ALA A 172 -47.95 23.56 2.83
C ALA A 172 -48.86 22.53 3.55
N GLY A 173 -48.43 21.29 3.73
CA GLY A 173 -49.19 20.20 4.33
C GLY A 173 -49.29 20.22 5.85
N GLY A 174 -48.79 21.27 6.52
CA GLY A 174 -48.74 21.40 7.97
C GLY A 174 -47.42 21.03 8.61
N TYR A 175 -47.08 21.73 9.70
CA TYR A 175 -45.82 21.52 10.42
C TYR A 175 -45.85 20.22 11.23
N GLN A 176 -44.80 19.43 11.02
CA GLN A 176 -44.54 18.19 11.78
C GLN A 176 -43.25 18.36 12.55
N GLN A 177 -43.25 17.99 13.82
CA GLN A 177 -42.07 18.02 14.67
C GLN A 177 -41.13 16.88 14.26
N VAL A 178 -39.87 17.19 14.02
CA VAL A 178 -38.89 16.25 13.49
C VAL A 178 -38.38 15.34 14.60
N GLU A 179 -38.16 15.92 15.79
CA GLU A 179 -37.60 15.22 16.96
C GLU A 179 -38.31 15.72 18.21
N SER A 180 -38.09 15.10 19.36
CA SER A 180 -38.55 15.58 20.64
C SER A 180 -37.99 16.99 20.93
N GLU A 181 -38.61 17.73 21.86
CA GLU A 181 -38.13 19.03 22.29
C GLU A 181 -36.66 18.95 22.72
N HIS A 182 -35.86 19.89 22.21
CA HIS A 182 -34.43 19.98 22.49
C HIS A 182 -34.18 20.89 23.67
N ILE A 183 -33.22 20.55 24.52
CA ILE A 183 -32.85 21.31 25.71
C ILE A 183 -31.33 21.57 25.64
N ILE A 184 -30.94 22.85 25.77
CA ILE A 184 -29.57 23.26 26.06
C ILE A 184 -29.58 23.71 27.53
N LYS A 185 -28.79 23.06 28.39
CA LYS A 185 -28.76 23.32 29.83
C LYS A 185 -27.35 23.30 30.36
N GLY A 186 -26.92 24.34 30.98
CA GLY A 186 -25.60 24.47 31.56
C GLY A 186 -25.14 25.92 31.58
N ARG A 187 -23.84 26.14 31.82
CA ARG A 187 -23.21 27.46 31.81
C ARG A 187 -22.11 27.45 30.74
N THR A 188 -22.17 28.49 29.87
CA THR A 188 -21.07 28.78 28.95
C THR A 188 -20.88 30.29 28.85
N PRO A 189 -19.63 30.80 29.04
CA PRO A 189 -19.29 32.20 28.80
C PRO A 189 -19.00 32.46 27.31
N ASP A 190 -18.87 31.43 26.49
CA ASP A 190 -18.49 31.50 25.08
C ASP A 190 -19.60 30.98 24.17
N LEU A 191 -19.48 31.27 22.88
CA LEU A 191 -20.40 30.83 21.85
C LEU A 191 -20.53 29.28 21.83
N TYR A 192 -21.75 28.80 22.11
CA TYR A 192 -22.12 27.40 21.95
C TYR A 192 -23.03 27.23 20.75
N GLN A 193 -22.74 26.26 19.89
CA GLN A 193 -23.54 25.92 18.72
C GLN A 193 -23.87 24.43 18.70
N ARG A 194 -25.11 24.13 18.34
CA ARG A 194 -25.59 22.75 18.16
C ARG A 194 -26.21 22.58 16.78
N SER A 195 -25.80 21.55 16.08
CA SER A 195 -26.30 21.24 14.74
C SER A 195 -27.23 20.05 14.76
N HIS A 196 -28.36 20.17 14.06
CA HIS A 196 -29.35 19.11 13.86
C HIS A 196 -29.40 18.71 12.40
N ASN A 197 -29.23 17.41 12.11
CA ASN A 197 -29.34 16.88 10.76
C ASN A 197 -30.74 16.31 10.54
N ILE A 198 -31.49 16.92 9.68
CA ILE A 198 -32.88 16.55 9.35
C ILE A 198 -32.87 15.89 7.98
N ARG A 199 -33.21 14.59 7.91
CA ARG A 199 -33.46 13.93 6.65
C ARG A 199 -34.87 14.30 6.16
N LEU A 200 -34.98 14.77 4.93
CA LEU A 200 -36.26 15.07 4.33
C LEU A 200 -36.97 13.78 3.89
N SER A 201 -38.24 13.61 4.28
CA SER A 201 -39.11 12.51 3.90
C SER A 201 -40.55 12.97 3.85
N PRO A 202 -41.27 12.68 2.76
CA PRO A 202 -40.80 12.05 1.52
C PRO A 202 -40.01 13.03 0.63
N VAL A 203 -38.96 12.51 0.00
CA VAL A 203 -38.14 13.30 -0.95
C VAL A 203 -39.02 13.73 -2.12
N GLY A 204 -38.94 15.01 -2.51
CA GLY A 204 -39.64 15.55 -3.68
C GLY A 204 -40.95 16.32 -3.37
N GLN A 205 -41.36 16.50 -2.11
CA GLN A 205 -42.50 17.39 -1.76
C GLN A 205 -42.00 18.77 -1.38
N PHE A 206 -41.66 19.58 -2.35
CA PHE A 206 -41.18 20.92 -2.19
C PHE A 206 -42.28 21.96 -2.52
N PRO A 207 -42.19 23.18 -1.98
CA PRO A 207 -41.17 23.69 -1.08
C PRO A 207 -41.23 23.07 0.34
N VAL A 208 -40.09 23.06 1.03
CA VAL A 208 -39.98 22.64 2.42
C VAL A 208 -39.73 23.85 3.32
N ASP A 209 -40.60 24.05 4.30
CA ASP A 209 -40.42 25.09 5.32
C ASP A 209 -39.85 24.47 6.60
N ILE A 210 -38.78 25.04 7.10
CA ILE A 210 -38.22 24.69 8.41
C ILE A 210 -38.58 25.79 9.39
N ARG A 211 -39.14 25.38 10.51
CA ARG A 211 -39.52 26.28 11.58
C ARG A 211 -38.81 25.92 12.87
N ILE A 212 -38.15 26.88 13.49
CA ILE A 212 -37.56 26.75 14.81
C ILE A 212 -38.33 27.66 15.76
N THR A 213 -38.79 27.08 16.87
CA THR A 213 -39.55 27.77 17.89
C THR A 213 -38.86 27.62 19.24
N ARG A 214 -38.58 28.70 19.93
CA ARG A 214 -38.18 28.66 21.33
C ARG A 214 -39.42 28.43 22.19
N THR A 215 -39.45 27.38 23.00
CA THR A 215 -40.61 26.93 23.73
C THR A 215 -40.58 27.32 25.20
N TYR A 216 -39.41 27.69 25.72
CA TYR A 216 -39.26 28.06 27.12
C TYR A 216 -38.17 29.11 27.31
N GLN A 217 -38.46 30.09 28.13
CA GLN A 217 -37.49 31.03 28.68
C GLN A 217 -37.76 31.15 30.18
N ARG A 218 -36.72 31.00 30.97
CA ARG A 218 -36.84 31.27 32.39
C ARG A 218 -37.01 32.78 32.62
N VAL A 219 -37.97 33.16 33.46
CA VAL A 219 -38.16 34.52 33.90
C VAL A 219 -38.06 34.52 35.42
N ASN A 220 -37.14 35.30 35.96
CA ASN A 220 -37.02 35.54 37.38
C ASN A 220 -36.72 37.04 37.55
N GLU A 221 -37.57 37.74 38.26
CA GLU A 221 -37.45 39.22 38.43
C GLU A 221 -36.24 39.61 39.28
N ASP A 222 -35.74 38.68 40.08
CA ASP A 222 -34.62 38.88 41.00
C ASP A 222 -33.25 38.54 40.39
N ASP A 223 -33.20 37.79 39.29
CA ASP A 223 -31.95 37.26 38.67
C ASP A 223 -31.73 37.86 37.27
N GLN A 224 -30.46 38.08 36.91
CA GLN A 224 -30.09 38.47 35.55
C GLN A 224 -29.86 37.24 34.72
N ILE A 225 -30.77 36.96 33.78
CA ILE A 225 -30.69 35.78 32.90
C ILE A 225 -30.11 36.23 31.56
N ILE A 226 -29.01 35.54 31.12
CA ILE A 226 -28.37 35.71 29.80
C ILE A 226 -28.53 34.39 29.05
N ASP A 227 -29.55 34.36 28.16
CA ASP A 227 -29.99 33.15 27.48
C ASP A 227 -30.45 33.42 26.04
N ASP A 228 -29.79 34.37 25.37
CA ASP A 228 -30.09 34.69 23.97
C ASP A 228 -29.93 33.47 23.08
N PHE A 229 -30.98 33.15 22.31
CA PHE A 229 -31.00 31.96 21.45
C PHE A 229 -31.11 32.40 19.99
N PHE A 230 -30.20 31.87 19.16
CA PHE A 230 -30.09 32.21 17.74
C PHE A 230 -30.21 30.99 16.83
N TRP A 231 -30.80 31.20 15.66
CA TRP A 231 -30.58 30.35 14.50
C TRP A 231 -29.47 30.99 13.68
N TYR A 232 -28.28 30.33 13.65
CA TYR A 232 -27.10 30.86 13.00
C TYR A 232 -27.09 30.61 11.50
N ASP A 233 -27.34 29.39 11.10
CA ASP A 233 -27.34 28.99 9.69
C ASP A 233 -28.20 27.73 9.44
N PHE A 234 -28.45 27.47 8.17
CA PHE A 234 -28.84 26.14 7.71
C PHE A 234 -27.98 25.72 6.50
N THR A 235 -27.70 24.44 6.38
CA THR A 235 -26.97 23.88 5.26
C THR A 235 -27.87 22.87 4.54
N THR A 236 -28.20 23.17 3.29
CA THR A 236 -28.86 22.21 2.40
C THR A 236 -27.84 21.20 1.89
N LYS A 237 -28.24 19.93 1.83
CA LYS A 237 -27.39 18.83 1.36
C LYS A 237 -28.11 18.10 0.27
N VAL A 238 -27.50 18.07 -0.90
CA VAL A 238 -27.89 17.22 -2.01
C VAL A 238 -27.00 15.99 -1.95
N ASN A 239 -27.55 14.84 -1.58
CA ASN A 239 -26.81 13.59 -1.58
C ASN A 239 -26.73 13.08 -3.03
N ASP A 240 -25.68 13.44 -3.73
CA ASP A 240 -25.34 12.76 -4.97
C ASP A 240 -24.96 11.32 -4.62
N LYS A 241 -25.79 10.37 -5.07
CA LYS A 241 -25.52 8.96 -4.92
C LYS A 241 -24.46 8.54 -5.92
N THR A 242 -23.26 9.08 -5.81
CA THR A 242 -22.13 8.75 -6.65
C THR A 242 -21.56 7.41 -6.25
N ARG A 243 -21.53 6.48 -7.20
CA ARG A 243 -21.02 5.12 -6.98
C ARG A 243 -19.52 5.02 -7.18
N TYR A 244 -18.92 5.94 -7.96
CA TYR A 244 -17.51 5.88 -8.38
C TYR A 244 -17.15 4.52 -9.00
N PRO A 245 -17.83 4.08 -10.07
CA PRO A 245 -17.59 2.77 -10.68
C PRO A 245 -16.11 2.63 -11.06
N ASN A 246 -15.56 1.45 -10.89
CA ASN A 246 -14.17 1.11 -11.17
C ASN A 246 -13.13 1.95 -10.39
N SER A 247 -13.51 2.56 -9.27
CA SER A 247 -12.60 3.33 -8.44
C SER A 247 -12.66 2.81 -7.00
N ALA A 248 -11.56 2.20 -6.55
CA ALA A 248 -11.44 1.77 -5.17
C ALA A 248 -11.23 2.97 -4.26
N LEU A 249 -11.99 3.06 -3.18
CA LEU A 249 -11.95 4.20 -2.27
C LEU A 249 -12.10 3.81 -0.80
N VAL A 250 -11.59 4.67 0.06
CA VAL A 250 -11.83 4.65 1.50
C VAL A 250 -12.43 5.99 1.91
N ALA A 251 -13.58 5.94 2.57
CA ALA A 251 -14.26 7.10 3.08
C ALA A 251 -14.20 7.09 4.61
N LEU A 252 -13.76 8.21 5.19
CA LEU A 252 -13.52 8.40 6.61
C LEU A 252 -14.34 9.57 7.16
N LYS A 253 -14.87 9.41 8.37
CA LYS A 253 -15.46 10.47 9.16
C LYS A 253 -14.87 10.42 10.55
N PHE A 254 -14.36 11.52 11.06
CA PHE A 254 -13.85 11.65 12.42
C PHE A 254 -14.11 13.02 13.02
N ASP A 255 -14.08 13.09 14.35
CA ASP A 255 -14.28 14.29 15.12
C ASP A 255 -13.00 15.13 15.16
N ALA A 256 -13.12 16.44 14.93
CA ALA A 256 -12.00 17.37 14.99
C ALA A 256 -11.41 17.52 16.41
N GLN A 257 -12.16 17.17 17.46
CA GLN A 257 -11.62 17.14 18.81
C GLN A 257 -10.58 16.04 19.01
N GLN A 258 -10.71 14.93 18.26
CA GLN A 258 -9.77 13.81 18.31
C GLN A 258 -8.51 14.10 17.50
N PHE A 259 -8.68 14.81 16.40
CA PHE A 259 -7.61 15.17 15.47
C PHE A 259 -7.64 16.68 15.19
N PRO A 260 -6.80 17.49 15.86
CA PRO A 260 -6.75 18.95 15.62
C PRO A 260 -6.36 19.30 14.18
N ASN A 261 -5.62 18.41 13.52
CA ASN A 261 -5.33 18.45 12.08
C ASN A 261 -5.74 17.15 11.45
N ILE A 262 -6.05 17.15 10.16
CA ILE A 262 -6.29 15.95 9.37
C ILE A 262 -5.00 15.13 9.36
N PRO A 263 -4.96 13.88 9.91
CA PRO A 263 -3.76 13.08 9.93
C PRO A 263 -3.35 12.64 8.53
N ASP A 264 -2.05 12.45 8.29
CA ASP A 264 -1.57 11.75 7.12
C ASP A 264 -2.07 10.30 7.16
N ARG A 265 -2.66 9.85 6.05
CA ARG A 265 -3.28 8.52 5.96
C ARG A 265 -2.57 7.67 4.93
N SER A 266 -2.33 6.43 5.30
CA SER A 266 -1.86 5.40 4.38
C SER A 266 -2.58 4.08 4.65
N TYR A 267 -2.67 3.26 3.60
CA TYR A 267 -3.43 2.01 3.62
C TYR A 267 -2.56 0.90 3.08
N ARG A 268 -2.51 -0.23 3.78
CA ARG A 268 -1.95 -1.46 3.24
C ARG A 268 -3.05 -2.23 2.54
N ILE A 269 -2.93 -2.38 1.24
CA ILE A 269 -3.94 -3.05 0.42
C ILE A 269 -3.31 -4.13 -0.45
N ARG A 270 -4.09 -5.13 -0.80
CA ARG A 270 -3.87 -5.99 -1.95
C ARG A 270 -4.48 -5.29 -3.15
N GLY A 271 -3.64 -4.99 -4.14
CA GLY A 271 -3.98 -4.11 -5.27
C GLY A 271 -4.92 -4.74 -6.28
N VAL A 272 -4.82 -4.24 -7.50
CA VAL A 272 -5.68 -4.59 -8.63
C VAL A 272 -5.64 -6.10 -8.91
N LYS A 273 -6.83 -6.67 -9.17
CA LYS A 273 -6.98 -8.05 -9.63
C LYS A 273 -6.68 -8.14 -11.11
N VAL A 274 -5.84 -9.10 -11.48
CA VAL A 274 -5.44 -9.34 -12.87
C VAL A 274 -5.90 -10.72 -13.35
N LYS A 275 -5.88 -10.94 -14.65
CA LYS A 275 -6.12 -12.27 -15.24
C LYS A 275 -4.94 -13.18 -14.94
N ILE A 276 -5.22 -14.41 -14.56
CA ILE A 276 -4.21 -15.44 -14.29
C ILE A 276 -4.50 -16.70 -15.10
N PRO A 277 -3.49 -17.47 -15.50
CA PRO A 277 -3.68 -18.73 -16.23
C PRO A 277 -4.64 -19.69 -15.53
N HIS A 278 -5.39 -20.48 -16.33
CA HIS A 278 -6.40 -21.39 -15.80
C HIS A 278 -5.80 -22.39 -14.79
N ASN A 279 -4.58 -22.83 -15.00
CA ASN A 279 -3.85 -23.82 -14.18
C ASN A 279 -3.02 -23.18 -13.06
N ALA A 280 -3.07 -21.85 -12.89
CA ALA A 280 -2.37 -21.14 -11.83
C ALA A 280 -3.16 -21.15 -10.51
N THR A 281 -2.46 -21.20 -9.40
CA THR A 281 -3.01 -20.99 -8.03
C THR A 281 -2.23 -19.89 -7.36
N VAL A 282 -2.96 -18.95 -6.73
CA VAL A 282 -2.36 -17.83 -5.98
C VAL A 282 -2.05 -18.30 -4.57
N ASN A 283 -0.83 -18.05 -4.11
CA ASN A 283 -0.50 -18.18 -2.70
C ASN A 283 -1.09 -16.99 -1.92
N ASP A 284 -1.98 -17.27 -1.00
CA ASP A 284 -2.71 -16.25 -0.24
C ASP A 284 -1.83 -15.32 0.61
N THR A 285 -0.66 -15.75 1.00
CA THR A 285 0.26 -14.96 1.82
C THR A 285 1.16 -14.08 0.97
N THR A 286 1.78 -14.66 -0.05
CA THR A 286 2.82 -14.00 -0.85
C THR A 286 2.30 -13.39 -2.14
N GLY A 287 1.13 -13.82 -2.62
CA GLY A 287 0.59 -13.44 -3.93
C GLY A 287 1.28 -14.12 -5.11
N ALA A 288 2.22 -15.02 -4.87
CA ALA A 288 2.94 -15.76 -5.92
C ALA A 288 2.02 -16.73 -6.65
N LEU A 289 2.27 -16.93 -7.94
CA LEU A 289 1.59 -17.94 -8.74
C LEU A 289 2.34 -19.26 -8.73
N THR A 290 1.61 -20.34 -8.52
CA THR A 290 2.10 -21.73 -8.68
C THR A 290 1.25 -22.44 -9.72
N TYR A 291 1.84 -23.37 -10.43
CA TYR A 291 1.21 -24.01 -11.59
C TYR A 291 1.03 -25.50 -11.40
N SER A 292 -0.06 -26.05 -11.93
CA SER A 292 -0.32 -27.50 -11.97
C SER A 292 -0.76 -27.91 -13.37
N GLY A 293 -0.15 -29.00 -13.89
CA GLY A 293 -0.44 -29.48 -15.24
C GLY A 293 0.12 -28.58 -16.35
N THR A 294 -0.28 -28.86 -17.59
CA THR A 294 0.17 -28.14 -18.78
C THR A 294 -0.71 -26.91 -19.02
N PHE A 295 -0.11 -25.79 -19.33
CA PHE A 295 -0.80 -24.57 -19.72
C PHE A 295 -1.32 -24.70 -21.16
N ASP A 296 -2.61 -24.46 -21.40
CA ASP A 296 -3.27 -24.54 -22.71
C ASP A 296 -3.51 -23.17 -23.38
N GLY A 297 -3.00 -22.08 -22.77
CA GLY A 297 -3.19 -20.73 -23.29
C GLY A 297 -4.44 -20.03 -22.76
N THR A 298 -5.26 -20.65 -21.89
CA THR A 298 -6.48 -20.04 -21.38
C THR A 298 -6.29 -19.42 -19.99
N PHE A 299 -7.22 -18.51 -19.62
CA PHE A 299 -7.25 -17.83 -18.34
C PHE A 299 -8.40 -18.33 -17.45
N LYS A 300 -8.31 -18.05 -16.16
CA LYS A 300 -9.48 -18.18 -15.26
C LYS A 300 -10.52 -17.12 -15.59
N THR A 301 -11.77 -17.47 -15.40
CA THR A 301 -12.93 -16.55 -15.60
C THR A 301 -12.92 -15.42 -14.56
N THR A 302 -12.40 -15.66 -13.37
CA THR A 302 -12.30 -14.67 -12.29
C THR A 302 -10.89 -14.11 -12.19
N ARG A 303 -10.79 -12.79 -12.15
CA ARG A 303 -9.53 -12.11 -11.87
C ARG A 303 -9.08 -12.37 -10.42
N ALA A 304 -7.80 -12.35 -10.16
CA ALA A 304 -7.22 -12.57 -8.85
C ALA A 304 -6.12 -11.56 -8.54
N TRP A 305 -5.96 -11.23 -7.28
CA TRP A 305 -4.80 -10.49 -6.84
C TRP A 305 -3.56 -11.38 -6.90
N THR A 306 -2.48 -10.83 -7.41
CA THR A 306 -1.17 -11.48 -7.42
C THR A 306 -0.04 -10.47 -7.33
N THR A 307 1.12 -10.90 -6.87
CA THR A 307 2.37 -10.16 -6.92
C THR A 307 3.26 -10.59 -8.09
N ASP A 308 2.76 -11.45 -8.96
CA ASP A 308 3.51 -11.97 -10.11
C ASP A 308 3.79 -10.87 -11.15
N PRO A 309 5.06 -10.52 -11.41
CA PRO A 309 5.40 -9.42 -12.30
C PRO A 309 5.06 -9.70 -13.76
N ALA A 310 5.03 -10.96 -14.21
CA ALA A 310 4.75 -11.31 -15.58
C ALA A 310 3.28 -11.05 -15.94
N PHE A 311 2.34 -11.49 -15.10
CA PHE A 311 0.90 -11.25 -15.34
C PHE A 311 0.45 -9.85 -14.96
N ILE A 312 1.15 -9.15 -14.07
CA ILE A 312 0.97 -7.68 -13.88
C ILE A 312 1.37 -6.94 -15.15
N LEU A 313 2.51 -7.27 -15.77
CA LEU A 313 2.92 -6.68 -17.04
C LEU A 313 1.93 -7.04 -18.18
N TYR A 314 1.48 -8.31 -18.25
CA TYR A 314 0.50 -8.74 -19.23
C TYR A 314 -0.82 -7.97 -19.12
N ASP A 315 -1.34 -7.78 -17.88
CA ASP A 315 -2.54 -6.99 -17.64
C ASP A 315 -2.35 -5.53 -18.08
N LEU A 316 -1.21 -4.92 -17.74
CA LEU A 316 -0.92 -3.55 -18.19
C LEU A 316 -0.88 -3.44 -19.72
N LEU A 317 -0.37 -4.45 -20.44
CA LEU A 317 -0.32 -4.46 -21.90
C LEU A 317 -1.69 -4.67 -22.53
N THR A 318 -2.60 -5.40 -21.87
CA THR A 318 -3.90 -5.78 -22.45
C THR A 318 -5.09 -4.97 -21.93
N ASN A 319 -4.95 -4.30 -20.79
CA ASN A 319 -6.04 -3.52 -20.22
C ASN A 319 -6.30 -2.25 -21.03
N THR A 320 -7.56 -2.07 -21.49
CA THR A 320 -7.96 -0.93 -22.33
C THR A 320 -8.25 0.34 -21.53
N ARG A 321 -8.44 0.24 -20.23
CA ARG A 321 -8.84 1.35 -19.38
C ARG A 321 -7.64 2.09 -18.76
N TYR A 322 -6.76 1.40 -18.06
CA TYR A 322 -5.59 2.00 -17.41
C TYR A 322 -4.26 1.55 -18.01
N GLY A 323 -4.29 0.65 -18.96
CA GLY A 323 -3.11 0.08 -19.61
C GLY A 323 -2.97 0.48 -21.07
N LEU A 324 -2.23 -0.33 -21.81
CA LEU A 324 -1.88 -0.13 -23.21
C LEU A 324 -2.77 -0.91 -24.19
N GLY A 325 -3.85 -1.53 -23.73
CA GLY A 325 -4.71 -2.39 -24.54
C GLY A 325 -5.25 -1.72 -25.80
N ASN A 326 -5.48 -0.41 -25.75
CA ASN A 326 -5.90 0.35 -26.94
C ASN A 326 -4.84 0.39 -28.06
N HIS A 327 -3.58 0.12 -27.75
CA HIS A 327 -2.47 0.13 -28.72
C HIS A 327 -1.98 -1.29 -29.06
N VAL A 328 -2.11 -2.24 -28.13
CA VAL A 328 -1.61 -3.61 -28.26
C VAL A 328 -2.66 -4.54 -28.86
N LEU A 329 -3.93 -4.41 -28.46
CA LEU A 329 -5.01 -5.26 -28.92
C LEU A 329 -5.54 -4.85 -30.30
N THR A 330 -5.95 -5.82 -31.10
CA THR A 330 -6.65 -5.56 -32.36
C THR A 330 -8.04 -4.96 -32.09
N PRO A 331 -8.67 -4.30 -33.08
CA PRO A 331 -10.05 -3.78 -32.93
C PRO A 331 -11.07 -4.86 -32.56
N GLU A 332 -10.90 -6.08 -33.06
CA GLU A 332 -11.79 -7.22 -32.79
C GLU A 332 -11.60 -7.71 -31.35
N GLU A 333 -10.37 -7.73 -30.85
CA GLU A 333 -10.06 -8.10 -29.46
C GLU A 333 -10.61 -7.06 -28.48
N ARG A 334 -10.52 -5.77 -28.80
CA ARG A 334 -11.08 -4.69 -27.97
C ARG A 334 -12.60 -4.68 -27.92
N ALA A 335 -13.25 -5.14 -28.99
CA ALA A 335 -14.72 -5.14 -29.11
C ALA A 335 -15.38 -6.29 -28.31
N LYS A 336 -14.64 -7.23 -27.77
CA LYS A 336 -15.14 -8.45 -27.10
C LYS A 336 -15.82 -8.22 -25.76
N ASP A 337 -15.61 -7.08 -25.17
CA ASP A 337 -16.09 -6.76 -23.83
C ASP A 337 -16.80 -5.40 -23.86
N ALA A 338 -18.10 -5.38 -23.50
CA ALA A 338 -18.91 -4.15 -23.41
C ALA A 338 -18.41 -3.20 -22.30
N GLU A 339 -17.56 -3.68 -21.40
CA GLU A 339 -16.98 -2.97 -20.25
C GLU A 339 -15.55 -2.49 -20.51
N GLY A 340 -14.99 -2.74 -21.70
CA GLY A 340 -13.63 -2.37 -22.08
C GLY A 340 -12.54 -3.26 -21.45
N ASN A 341 -12.91 -4.43 -20.93
CA ASN A 341 -11.97 -5.44 -20.45
C ASN A 341 -11.94 -6.61 -21.43
N PHE A 342 -10.78 -7.15 -21.61
CA PHE A 342 -10.56 -8.38 -22.37
C PHE A 342 -11.03 -9.58 -21.52
N ASP A 343 -12.24 -10.11 -21.76
CA ASP A 343 -12.89 -11.08 -20.88
C ASP A 343 -13.30 -12.39 -21.60
N GLY A 344 -12.88 -13.56 -21.07
CA GLY A 344 -13.27 -14.88 -21.54
C GLY A 344 -12.12 -15.86 -21.82
N ALA A 345 -12.45 -17.14 -22.06
CA ALA A 345 -11.48 -18.22 -22.31
C ALA A 345 -10.71 -18.10 -23.63
N ALA A 346 -11.18 -17.24 -24.54
CA ALA A 346 -10.54 -16.97 -25.84
C ALA A 346 -9.65 -15.70 -25.84
N ASP A 347 -9.33 -15.16 -24.68
CA ASP A 347 -8.78 -13.81 -24.51
C ASP A 347 -7.27 -13.75 -24.52
N VAL A 348 -6.65 -14.48 -25.41
CA VAL A 348 -5.21 -14.36 -25.67
C VAL A 348 -5.02 -13.25 -26.69
N ALA A 349 -4.28 -12.21 -26.32
CA ALA A 349 -3.88 -11.17 -27.24
C ALA A 349 -2.99 -11.78 -28.33
N SER A 350 -3.40 -11.67 -29.61
CA SER A 350 -2.68 -12.27 -30.72
C SER A 350 -1.27 -11.70 -30.90
N ASN A 351 -1.06 -10.47 -30.44
CA ASN A 351 0.23 -9.76 -30.49
C ASN A 351 1.12 -10.01 -29.27
N LEU A 352 0.77 -10.96 -28.38
CA LEU A 352 1.56 -11.32 -27.20
C LEU A 352 1.78 -12.84 -27.14
N ASP A 353 3.00 -13.26 -26.91
CA ASP A 353 3.35 -14.67 -26.69
C ASP A 353 3.09 -15.07 -25.24
N ILE A 354 1.85 -15.43 -24.92
CA ILE A 354 1.39 -15.79 -23.58
C ILE A 354 2.22 -16.93 -22.94
N TYR A 355 2.78 -17.84 -23.74
CA TYR A 355 3.59 -18.93 -23.22
C TYR A 355 4.91 -18.45 -22.67
N SER A 356 5.52 -17.41 -23.27
CA SER A 356 6.74 -16.78 -22.73
C SER A 356 6.47 -16.10 -21.40
N PHE A 357 5.31 -15.43 -21.26
CA PHE A 357 4.87 -14.82 -19.98
C PHE A 357 4.62 -15.88 -18.92
N GLN A 358 3.94 -16.98 -19.25
CA GLN A 358 3.68 -18.07 -18.32
C GLN A 358 4.98 -18.75 -17.86
N ALA A 359 5.93 -18.98 -18.76
CA ALA A 359 7.23 -19.55 -18.41
C ALA A 359 8.03 -18.63 -17.48
N ALA A 360 7.98 -17.31 -17.71
CA ALA A 360 8.60 -16.32 -16.84
C ALA A 360 7.91 -16.27 -15.47
N SER A 361 6.58 -16.30 -15.43
CA SER A 361 5.79 -16.34 -14.20
C SER A 361 6.09 -17.58 -13.35
N ALA A 362 6.17 -18.75 -13.97
CA ALA A 362 6.50 -19.99 -13.25
C ALA A 362 7.84 -19.87 -12.50
N TYR A 363 8.85 -19.30 -13.14
CA TYR A 363 10.15 -19.05 -12.50
C TYR A 363 10.08 -17.96 -11.41
N CYS A 364 9.24 -16.93 -11.60
CA CYS A 364 9.04 -15.88 -10.59
C CYS A 364 8.40 -16.42 -9.31
N GLY A 365 7.45 -17.34 -9.43
CA GLY A 365 6.70 -17.91 -8.31
C GLY A 365 7.48 -18.95 -7.48
N GLU A 366 8.63 -19.43 -7.97
CA GLU A 366 9.47 -20.38 -7.23
C GLU A 366 9.96 -19.78 -5.91
N THR A 367 9.85 -20.54 -4.82
CA THR A 367 10.43 -20.16 -3.53
C THR A 367 11.93 -20.39 -3.54
N VAL A 368 12.72 -19.39 -3.24
CA VAL A 368 14.17 -19.50 -3.13
C VAL A 368 14.54 -20.18 -1.83
N THR A 369 15.45 -21.16 -1.87
CA THR A 369 15.93 -21.88 -0.68
C THR A 369 16.50 -20.91 0.35
N GLY A 370 16.02 -20.97 1.59
CA GLY A 370 16.41 -20.06 2.67
C GLY A 370 15.68 -18.71 2.65
N ALA A 371 14.77 -18.49 1.68
CA ALA A 371 13.86 -17.36 1.67
C ALA A 371 12.42 -17.87 1.66
N ASP A 372 11.55 -17.36 2.54
CA ASP A 372 10.13 -17.73 2.56
C ASP A 372 9.31 -16.91 1.55
N ASP A 373 9.97 -16.17 0.66
CA ASP A 373 9.37 -15.31 -0.35
C ASP A 373 9.60 -15.85 -1.78
N PRO A 374 8.76 -15.46 -2.75
CA PRO A 374 8.94 -15.84 -4.16
C PRO A 374 10.22 -15.23 -4.71
N ARG A 375 10.73 -15.83 -5.79
CA ARG A 375 11.95 -15.36 -6.46
C ARG A 375 11.82 -13.90 -6.89
N PHE A 376 10.69 -13.52 -7.47
CA PHE A 376 10.35 -12.15 -7.83
C PHE A 376 8.91 -11.82 -7.46
N SER A 377 8.71 -10.65 -6.90
CA SER A 377 7.41 -10.05 -6.63
C SER A 377 7.39 -8.60 -7.11
N CYS A 378 6.22 -8.12 -7.50
CA CYS A 378 5.98 -6.76 -7.95
C CYS A 378 4.90 -6.11 -7.11
N ASN A 379 5.24 -5.03 -6.40
CA ASN A 379 4.32 -4.26 -5.58
C ASN A 379 4.61 -2.78 -5.80
N VAL A 380 3.72 -2.09 -6.52
CA VAL A 380 3.91 -0.70 -6.90
C VAL A 380 2.60 0.05 -6.93
N SER A 381 2.63 1.34 -6.59
CA SER A 381 1.56 2.31 -6.83
C SER A 381 2.04 3.30 -7.88
N ILE A 382 1.40 3.31 -9.05
CA ILE A 382 1.70 4.22 -10.15
C ILE A 382 0.75 5.42 -10.02
N GLN A 383 1.28 6.57 -9.59
CA GLN A 383 0.49 7.77 -9.30
C GLN A 383 0.68 8.90 -10.30
N SER A 384 1.68 8.80 -11.17
CA SER A 384 2.00 9.81 -12.17
C SER A 384 2.01 9.20 -13.56
N SER A 385 1.68 10.00 -14.56
CA SER A 385 1.84 9.64 -15.96
C SER A 385 3.34 9.53 -16.27
N THR A 386 3.78 8.36 -16.72
CA THR A 386 5.13 8.08 -17.23
C THR A 386 5.05 7.61 -18.67
N GLU A 387 6.14 7.77 -19.42
CA GLU A 387 6.20 7.19 -20.76
C GLU A 387 6.04 5.68 -20.71
N ALA A 388 5.17 5.14 -21.55
CA ALA A 388 4.82 3.71 -21.57
C ALA A 388 6.06 2.82 -21.71
N TYR A 389 6.99 3.19 -22.57
CA TYR A 389 8.24 2.45 -22.79
C TYR A 389 9.13 2.39 -21.54
N GLU A 390 9.24 3.49 -20.81
CA GLU A 390 9.99 3.53 -19.57
C GLU A 390 9.35 2.62 -18.49
N LEU A 391 8.03 2.69 -18.34
CA LEU A 391 7.29 1.85 -17.39
C LEU A 391 7.42 0.35 -17.71
N ILE A 392 7.30 -0.02 -19.00
CA ILE A 392 7.52 -1.41 -19.43
C ILE A 392 8.92 -1.88 -19.08
N ASN A 393 9.95 -1.08 -19.37
CA ASN A 393 11.32 -1.42 -19.05
C ASN A 393 11.56 -1.54 -17.53
N GLN A 394 10.98 -0.65 -16.74
CA GLN A 394 11.04 -0.72 -15.29
C GLN A 394 10.38 -2.01 -14.76
N LEU A 395 9.18 -2.37 -15.26
CA LEU A 395 8.53 -3.63 -14.90
C LEU A 395 9.34 -4.85 -15.34
N CYS A 396 9.88 -4.86 -16.56
CA CYS A 396 10.75 -5.92 -17.06
C CYS A 396 12.00 -6.10 -16.18
N SER A 397 12.55 -5.02 -15.66
CA SER A 397 13.71 -5.07 -14.76
C SER A 397 13.44 -5.78 -13.43
N VAL A 398 12.17 -5.80 -12.94
CA VAL A 398 11.78 -6.47 -11.67
C VAL A 398 12.11 -7.95 -11.69
N PHE A 399 11.83 -8.62 -12.80
CA PHE A 399 12.00 -10.08 -12.95
C PHE A 399 13.01 -10.48 -14.02
N ARG A 400 13.89 -9.53 -14.41
CA ARG A 400 15.03 -9.73 -15.30
C ARG A 400 14.65 -10.30 -16.67
N VAL A 401 13.59 -9.74 -17.26
CA VAL A 401 13.20 -10.09 -18.63
C VAL A 401 13.62 -9.01 -19.62
N MET A 402 13.86 -9.46 -20.83
CA MET A 402 14.07 -8.63 -22.01
C MET A 402 12.87 -8.82 -22.95
N PRO A 403 12.06 -7.75 -23.21
CA PRO A 403 11.01 -7.83 -24.20
C PRO A 403 11.59 -7.75 -25.62
N PHE A 404 11.08 -8.55 -26.53
CA PHE A 404 11.50 -8.54 -27.94
C PHE A 404 10.33 -8.87 -28.88
N TRP A 405 10.42 -8.37 -30.10
CA TRP A 405 9.44 -8.66 -31.14
C TRP A 405 9.81 -9.92 -31.93
N GLN A 406 8.85 -10.83 -32.08
CA GLN A 406 9.01 -12.04 -32.86
C GLN A 406 7.71 -12.43 -33.56
N ALA A 407 7.78 -12.81 -34.82
CA ALA A 407 6.63 -13.31 -35.61
C ALA A 407 5.37 -12.42 -35.49
N GLY A 408 5.56 -11.10 -35.37
CA GLY A 408 4.47 -10.13 -35.26
C GLY A 408 3.93 -9.93 -33.83
N GLY A 409 4.49 -10.60 -32.81
CA GLY A 409 4.09 -10.48 -31.41
C GLY A 409 5.23 -10.11 -30.50
N LEU A 410 4.88 -9.62 -29.28
CA LEU A 410 5.82 -9.35 -28.21
C LEU A 410 6.03 -10.61 -27.37
N SER A 411 7.28 -11.05 -27.26
CA SER A 411 7.72 -12.14 -26.38
C SER A 411 8.61 -11.60 -25.28
N VAL A 412 8.79 -12.36 -24.19
CA VAL A 412 9.70 -12.03 -23.10
C VAL A 412 10.72 -13.15 -22.90
N ALA A 413 11.99 -12.78 -22.80
CA ALA A 413 13.07 -13.71 -22.47
C ALA A 413 13.62 -13.41 -21.07
N GLN A 414 13.60 -14.39 -20.18
CA GLN A 414 14.02 -14.21 -18.80
C GLN A 414 15.45 -14.69 -18.57
N ASP A 415 16.22 -13.90 -17.81
CA ASP A 415 17.52 -14.32 -17.31
C ASP A 415 17.33 -15.27 -16.13
N ARG A 416 17.29 -16.59 -16.42
CA ARG A 416 16.97 -17.66 -15.47
C ARG A 416 18.02 -18.75 -15.46
N LYS A 417 18.09 -19.49 -14.33
CA LYS A 417 18.87 -20.70 -14.22
C LYS A 417 18.20 -21.78 -15.06
N THR A 418 19.00 -22.46 -15.87
CA THR A 418 18.56 -23.60 -16.68
C THR A 418 18.82 -24.90 -15.93
N GLU A 419 17.93 -25.90 -16.07
CA GLU A 419 18.08 -27.18 -15.40
C GLU A 419 19.22 -28.00 -16.00
N ASP A 420 19.30 -28.11 -17.32
CA ASP A 420 20.38 -28.79 -18.03
C ASP A 420 21.24 -27.82 -18.85
N PRO A 421 22.46 -27.52 -18.39
CA PRO A 421 23.37 -26.62 -19.11
C PRO A 421 23.84 -27.19 -20.47
N ASN A 422 23.54 -28.41 -20.76
CA ASN A 422 23.93 -29.04 -22.02
C ASN A 422 22.80 -29.15 -23.03
N ALA A 423 21.53 -29.07 -22.57
CA ALA A 423 20.35 -29.08 -23.41
C ALA A 423 19.78 -27.69 -23.69
N ASP A 424 20.10 -26.68 -22.85
CA ASP A 424 19.44 -25.37 -22.84
C ASP A 424 20.17 -24.31 -23.67
N PHE A 425 20.74 -24.66 -24.81
CA PHE A 425 21.24 -23.65 -25.75
C PHE A 425 20.69 -23.89 -27.15
N SER A 426 20.37 -22.81 -27.85
CA SER A 426 19.67 -22.86 -29.13
C SER A 426 20.60 -23.23 -30.28
N TYR A 427 21.86 -22.79 -30.26
CA TYR A 427 22.77 -23.01 -31.38
C TYR A 427 24.23 -22.90 -30.96
N VAL A 428 25.12 -23.47 -31.83
CA VAL A 428 26.57 -23.37 -31.69
C VAL A 428 27.16 -22.64 -32.88
N PHE A 429 27.88 -21.58 -32.60
CA PHE A 429 28.58 -20.79 -33.62
C PHE A 429 30.07 -21.06 -33.60
N ASN A 430 30.63 -21.18 -34.77
CA ASN A 430 32.06 -21.36 -35.01
C ASN A 430 32.44 -20.71 -36.35
N GLN A 431 33.70 -20.81 -36.77
CA GLN A 431 34.16 -20.18 -38.00
C GLN A 431 33.48 -20.73 -39.28
N THR A 432 32.78 -21.86 -39.26
CA THR A 432 32.15 -22.45 -40.45
C THR A 432 30.75 -21.93 -40.71
N ASN A 433 30.08 -21.38 -39.71
CA ASN A 433 28.75 -20.81 -39.83
C ASN A 433 28.65 -19.31 -39.50
N VAL A 434 29.82 -18.63 -39.44
CA VAL A 434 29.99 -17.20 -39.29
C VAL A 434 30.62 -16.64 -40.57
N THR A 435 30.21 -15.47 -40.99
CA THR A 435 30.75 -14.79 -42.19
C THR A 435 32.22 -14.46 -42.05
N GLU A 436 32.86 -14.03 -43.14
CA GLU A 436 34.30 -13.69 -43.21
C GLU A 436 34.74 -12.61 -42.19
N GLY A 437 33.79 -11.79 -41.66
CA GLY A 437 34.03 -10.84 -40.60
C GLY A 437 34.44 -11.45 -39.26
N GLY A 438 34.15 -12.75 -39.04
CA GLY A 438 34.44 -13.48 -37.80
C GLY A 438 33.77 -12.94 -36.58
N PHE A 439 34.28 -13.33 -35.39
CA PHE A 439 33.77 -12.86 -34.11
C PHE A 439 34.46 -11.56 -33.69
N GLN A 440 33.67 -10.51 -33.40
CA GLN A 440 34.17 -9.24 -32.90
C GLN A 440 33.84 -9.09 -31.41
N TYR A 441 34.86 -9.03 -30.58
CA TYR A 441 34.73 -8.93 -29.14
C TYR A 441 34.94 -7.49 -28.67
N SER A 442 34.03 -7.07 -27.75
CA SER A 442 34.19 -5.81 -27.02
C SER A 442 34.04 -6.08 -25.52
N GLY A 443 34.85 -5.40 -24.72
CA GLY A 443 34.82 -5.56 -23.26
C GLY A 443 34.42 -4.29 -22.54
N SER A 444 33.83 -4.43 -21.36
CA SER A 444 33.52 -3.29 -20.50
C SER A 444 34.78 -2.70 -19.87
N SER A 445 34.77 -1.39 -19.64
CA SER A 445 35.85 -0.68 -18.94
C SER A 445 35.96 -1.13 -17.48
N MET A 446 37.19 -1.15 -16.94
CA MET A 446 37.37 -1.40 -15.49
C MET A 446 36.70 -0.36 -14.61
N LYS A 447 36.46 0.87 -15.10
CA LYS A 447 35.74 1.91 -14.36
C LYS A 447 34.27 1.61 -14.10
N THR A 448 33.65 0.74 -14.91
CA THR A 448 32.25 0.32 -14.78
C THR A 448 32.09 -0.90 -13.87
N ARG A 449 33.18 -1.47 -13.35
CA ARG A 449 33.15 -2.59 -12.40
C ARG A 449 32.99 -2.08 -10.99
N HIS A 450 31.74 -2.09 -10.52
CA HIS A 450 31.45 -1.72 -9.14
C HIS A 450 31.75 -2.88 -8.20
N THR A 451 32.18 -2.57 -6.98
CA THR A 451 32.50 -3.53 -5.93
C THR A 451 31.50 -3.44 -4.76
N CYS A 452 30.68 -2.41 -4.79
CA CYS A 452 29.65 -2.16 -3.81
C CYS A 452 28.39 -1.59 -4.48
N VAL A 453 27.22 -2.09 -4.11
CA VAL A 453 25.92 -1.60 -4.61
C VAL A 453 25.01 -1.25 -3.46
N SER A 454 24.44 -0.05 -3.50
CA SER A 454 23.38 0.40 -2.60
C SER A 454 22.04 0.30 -3.32
N VAL A 455 21.20 -0.63 -2.91
CA VAL A 455 19.88 -0.88 -3.51
C VAL A 455 18.81 -0.21 -2.69
N LYS A 456 18.13 0.79 -3.28
CA LYS A 456 16.96 1.44 -2.66
C LYS A 456 15.72 0.60 -2.90
N TYR A 457 14.96 0.26 -1.86
CA TYR A 457 13.69 -0.47 -1.95
C TYR A 457 12.71 0.05 -0.89
N PHE A 458 11.41 -0.26 -1.04
CA PHE A 458 10.39 0.11 -0.07
C PHE A 458 10.26 -0.97 1.00
N ASP A 459 10.48 -0.61 2.27
CA ASP A 459 10.34 -1.53 3.39
C ASP A 459 8.91 -1.45 3.98
N MET A 460 8.20 -2.58 3.97
CA MET A 460 6.81 -2.65 4.43
C MET A 460 6.65 -2.45 5.94
N ASP A 461 7.65 -2.81 6.73
CA ASP A 461 7.59 -2.66 8.18
C ASP A 461 7.87 -1.21 8.59
N LEU A 462 8.84 -0.58 7.95
CA LEU A 462 9.17 0.83 8.16
C LEU A 462 8.23 1.78 7.39
N ARG A 463 7.56 1.28 6.36
CA ARG A 463 6.70 2.03 5.41
C ARG A 463 7.42 3.22 4.79
N ASP A 464 8.68 3.02 4.47
CA ASP A 464 9.55 4.04 3.86
C ASP A 464 10.59 3.36 2.96
N TYR A 465 11.23 4.18 2.13
CA TYR A 465 12.34 3.74 1.31
C TYR A 465 13.62 3.61 2.13
N VAL A 466 14.21 2.43 2.07
CA VAL A 466 15.48 2.11 2.74
C VAL A 466 16.50 1.60 1.74
N TYR A 467 17.75 1.51 2.19
CA TYR A 467 18.86 1.05 1.37
C TYR A 467 19.41 -0.28 1.90
N GLU A 468 19.55 -1.26 1.00
CA GLU A 468 20.32 -2.47 1.25
C GLU A 468 21.69 -2.31 0.62
N LEU A 469 22.74 -2.45 1.41
CA LEU A 469 24.13 -2.36 0.98
C LEU A 469 24.70 -3.76 0.74
N ILE A 470 25.19 -3.99 -0.47
CA ILE A 470 25.81 -5.25 -0.87
C ILE A 470 27.25 -4.97 -1.25
N GLU A 471 28.18 -5.66 -0.62
CA GLU A 471 29.62 -5.51 -0.83
C GLU A 471 30.23 -6.86 -1.25
N ASP A 472 31.13 -6.82 -2.22
CA ASP A 472 31.94 -7.97 -2.61
C ASP A 472 33.36 -7.75 -2.07
N GLU A 473 33.69 -8.40 -0.96
CA GLU A 473 34.96 -8.23 -0.26
C GLU A 473 36.16 -8.65 -1.11
N GLU A 474 36.01 -9.66 -1.97
CA GLU A 474 37.10 -10.12 -2.84
C GLU A 474 37.36 -9.12 -3.96
N ALA A 475 36.29 -8.57 -4.53
CA ALA A 475 36.39 -7.52 -5.53
C ALA A 475 36.94 -6.21 -4.94
N ILE A 476 36.55 -5.85 -3.72
CA ILE A 476 37.08 -4.68 -3.01
C ILE A 476 38.61 -4.80 -2.80
N LYS A 477 39.09 -5.97 -2.39
CA LYS A 477 40.53 -6.24 -2.21
C LYS A 477 41.28 -6.13 -3.54
N LYS A 478 40.65 -6.52 -4.66
CA LYS A 478 41.29 -6.57 -5.98
C LYS A 478 41.22 -5.23 -6.73
N TYR A 479 40.10 -4.51 -6.66
CA TYR A 479 39.79 -3.35 -7.48
C TYR A 479 39.62 -2.04 -6.69
N GLY A 480 39.62 -2.12 -5.36
CA GLY A 480 39.28 -0.99 -4.48
C GLY A 480 37.75 -0.82 -4.30
N TYR A 481 37.39 0.15 -3.46
CA TYR A 481 35.98 0.45 -3.16
C TYR A 481 35.39 1.35 -4.25
N ASN A 482 34.50 0.78 -5.06
CA ASN A 482 33.77 1.49 -6.12
C ASN A 482 32.27 1.26 -5.95
N LYS A 483 31.53 2.29 -5.46
CA LYS A 483 30.11 2.21 -5.11
C LYS A 483 29.21 2.73 -6.22
N THR A 484 28.12 2.01 -6.47
CA THR A 484 26.98 2.49 -7.26
C THR A 484 25.69 2.44 -6.44
N SER A 485 24.66 3.16 -6.89
CA SER A 485 23.33 3.14 -6.27
C SER A 485 22.29 2.87 -7.33
N ILE A 486 21.36 1.96 -7.03
CA ILE A 486 20.25 1.62 -7.91
C ILE A 486 18.93 1.65 -7.15
N ASN A 487 17.84 1.91 -7.87
CA ASN A 487 16.49 1.83 -7.34
C ASN A 487 15.87 0.49 -7.76
N ALA A 488 15.47 -0.33 -6.79
CA ALA A 488 14.70 -1.55 -7.05
C ALA A 488 13.23 -1.17 -7.24
N PHE A 489 12.84 -0.95 -8.49
CA PHE A 489 11.46 -0.61 -8.82
C PHE A 489 10.50 -1.71 -8.35
N ALA A 490 9.35 -1.32 -7.80
CA ALA A 490 8.29 -2.23 -7.36
C ALA A 490 8.72 -3.32 -6.35
N CYS A 491 9.87 -3.16 -5.70
CA CYS A 491 10.41 -4.11 -4.73
C CYS A 491 10.07 -3.68 -3.31
N ASN A 492 9.44 -4.58 -2.55
CA ASN A 492 9.13 -4.39 -1.13
C ASN A 492 9.77 -5.48 -0.23
N SER A 493 10.65 -6.32 -0.78
CA SER A 493 11.38 -7.37 -0.06
C SER A 493 12.86 -7.03 0.02
N ARG A 494 13.41 -7.01 1.25
CA ARG A 494 14.86 -6.87 1.49
C ARG A 494 15.65 -7.98 0.79
N LYS A 495 15.13 -9.23 0.84
CA LYS A 495 15.76 -10.40 0.21
C LYS A 495 15.82 -10.23 -1.32
N GLN A 496 14.75 -9.75 -1.93
CA GLN A 496 14.73 -9.48 -3.39
C GLN A 496 15.69 -8.33 -3.76
N ALA A 497 15.74 -7.25 -2.97
CA ALA A 497 16.68 -6.16 -3.18
C ALA A 497 18.14 -6.62 -3.09
N ASN A 498 18.47 -7.48 -2.13
CA ASN A 498 19.79 -8.09 -2.00
C ASN A 498 20.16 -8.94 -3.21
N ARG A 499 19.22 -9.80 -3.67
CA ARG A 499 19.42 -10.61 -4.90
C ARG A 499 19.65 -9.75 -6.14
N LEU A 500 18.97 -8.59 -6.25
CA LEU A 500 19.17 -7.64 -7.34
C LEU A 500 20.57 -7.02 -7.32
N GLY A 501 21.04 -6.61 -6.14
CA GLY A 501 22.39 -6.06 -5.99
C GLY A 501 23.49 -7.08 -6.26
N LYS A 502 23.34 -8.31 -5.79
CA LYS A 502 24.27 -9.41 -6.09
C LYS A 502 24.31 -9.73 -7.58
N TRP A 503 23.15 -9.73 -8.25
CA TRP A 503 23.06 -9.96 -9.68
C TRP A 503 23.83 -8.87 -10.44
N LEU A 504 23.65 -7.60 -10.07
CA LEU A 504 24.36 -6.48 -10.71
C LEU A 504 25.87 -6.57 -10.51
N LEU A 505 26.34 -6.84 -9.28
CA LEU A 505 27.76 -6.98 -8.99
C LEU A 505 28.38 -8.11 -9.80
N TYR A 506 27.75 -9.29 -9.81
CA TYR A 506 28.26 -10.44 -10.53
C TYR A 506 28.33 -10.18 -12.05
N THR A 507 27.26 -9.65 -12.62
CA THR A 507 27.21 -9.34 -14.05
C THR A 507 28.28 -8.33 -14.46
N GLN A 508 28.49 -7.28 -13.68
CA GLN A 508 29.51 -6.27 -13.97
C GLN A 508 30.95 -6.77 -13.81
N GLN A 509 31.18 -7.79 -12.98
CA GLN A 509 32.51 -8.34 -12.74
C GLN A 509 32.90 -9.49 -13.68
N TYR A 510 31.95 -10.35 -14.01
CA TYR A 510 32.20 -11.60 -14.71
C TYR A 510 31.58 -11.65 -16.10
N GLU A 511 30.43 -11.02 -16.36
CA GLU A 511 29.80 -10.97 -17.68
C GLU A 511 30.17 -9.69 -18.44
N THR A 512 31.47 -9.45 -18.60
CA THR A 512 32.04 -8.18 -19.05
C THR A 512 32.29 -8.10 -20.56
N GLU A 513 32.05 -9.16 -21.29
CA GLU A 513 32.34 -9.23 -22.72
C GLU A 513 31.06 -9.32 -23.54
N VAL A 514 31.06 -8.66 -24.67
CA VAL A 514 30.04 -8.72 -25.70
C VAL A 514 30.70 -9.19 -27.00
N VAL A 515 30.03 -10.08 -27.71
CA VAL A 515 30.46 -10.55 -29.04
C VAL A 515 29.44 -10.13 -30.08
N ALA A 516 29.90 -9.68 -31.22
CA ALA A 516 29.08 -9.40 -32.40
C ALA A 516 29.64 -10.19 -33.60
N PHE A 517 28.76 -10.76 -34.39
CA PHE A 517 29.11 -11.52 -35.59
C PHE A 517 27.93 -11.61 -36.56
N GLU A 518 28.20 -11.93 -37.80
CA GLU A 518 27.16 -12.20 -38.80
C GLU A 518 27.13 -13.67 -39.16
N THR A 519 25.95 -14.21 -39.38
CA THR A 519 25.74 -15.62 -39.71
C THR A 519 24.83 -15.79 -40.92
N ASP A 520 24.75 -16.99 -41.47
CA ASP A 520 23.81 -17.30 -42.56
C ASP A 520 22.32 -17.33 -42.07
N ILE A 521 21.41 -17.30 -43.00
CA ILE A 521 19.96 -17.31 -42.73
C ILE A 521 19.55 -18.55 -41.94
N ALA A 522 20.11 -19.73 -42.27
CA ALA A 522 19.72 -20.98 -41.63
C ALA A 522 20.05 -21.04 -40.13
N ALA A 523 21.16 -20.45 -39.72
CA ALA A 523 21.56 -20.34 -38.33
C ALA A 523 20.86 -19.15 -37.64
N GLY A 524 20.72 -18.02 -38.33
CA GLY A 524 20.16 -16.81 -37.77
C GLY A 524 18.69 -16.91 -37.41
N ILE A 525 17.87 -17.63 -38.20
CA ILE A 525 16.44 -17.80 -37.95
C ILE A 525 16.12 -18.68 -36.74
N THR A 526 17.06 -19.53 -36.31
CA THR A 526 16.90 -20.43 -35.16
C THR A 526 17.16 -19.78 -33.82
N VAL A 527 17.80 -18.60 -33.81
CA VAL A 527 18.24 -17.93 -32.59
C VAL A 527 17.37 -16.70 -32.31
N ARG A 528 16.99 -16.53 -31.05
CA ARG A 528 16.14 -15.44 -30.57
C ARG A 528 16.85 -14.59 -29.52
N PRO A 529 16.49 -13.32 -29.35
CA PRO A 529 16.94 -12.55 -28.21
C PRO A 529 16.61 -13.29 -26.89
N GLY A 530 17.59 -13.34 -25.97
CA GLY A 530 17.49 -14.08 -24.72
C GLY A 530 17.96 -15.51 -24.74
N ASP A 531 18.08 -16.14 -25.91
CA ASP A 531 18.59 -17.51 -26.05
C ASP A 531 20.04 -17.61 -25.59
N LEU A 532 20.40 -18.79 -25.07
CA LEU A 532 21.78 -19.15 -24.81
C LEU A 532 22.38 -19.78 -26.08
N ILE A 533 23.54 -19.30 -26.46
CA ILE A 533 24.32 -19.86 -27.58
C ILE A 533 25.72 -20.26 -27.09
N LYS A 534 26.33 -21.17 -27.79
CA LYS A 534 27.74 -21.53 -27.56
C LYS A 534 28.59 -21.02 -28.69
N ILE A 535 29.77 -20.49 -28.35
CA ILE A 535 30.75 -20.02 -29.31
C ILE A 535 32.04 -20.78 -29.17
N GLY A 536 32.44 -21.35 -30.29
CA GLY A 536 33.72 -22.07 -30.47
C GLY A 536 34.65 -21.24 -31.37
N ASP A 537 35.24 -20.17 -30.80
CA ASP A 537 36.24 -19.35 -31.52
C ASP A 537 37.65 -19.86 -31.24
N PRO A 538 38.39 -20.34 -32.25
CA PRO A 538 39.76 -20.85 -32.08
C PRO A 538 40.72 -19.80 -31.54
N VAL A 539 40.49 -18.48 -31.82
CA VAL A 539 41.36 -17.42 -31.33
C VAL A 539 41.25 -17.24 -29.81
N LYS A 540 40.09 -17.45 -29.27
CA LYS A 540 39.81 -17.25 -27.84
C LYS A 540 39.81 -18.53 -27.02
N ALA A 541 39.40 -19.65 -27.61
CA ALA A 541 39.22 -20.94 -26.93
C ALA A 541 40.43 -21.87 -27.05
N GLY A 542 41.54 -21.45 -27.65
CA GLY A 542 42.62 -22.34 -28.00
C GLY A 542 42.24 -23.25 -29.16
N GLN A 543 42.86 -24.42 -29.30
CA GLN A 543 42.61 -25.31 -30.45
C GLN A 543 41.20 -25.94 -30.40
N THR A 544 40.18 -25.25 -30.89
CA THR A 544 38.89 -25.87 -31.21
C THR A 544 38.94 -26.38 -32.63
N VAL A 545 38.50 -27.60 -32.80
CA VAL A 545 38.35 -28.18 -34.16
C VAL A 545 36.86 -28.13 -34.52
N SER A 546 36.52 -27.38 -35.53
CA SER A 546 35.16 -27.27 -36.03
C SER A 546 35.16 -27.46 -37.56
N GLY A 547 34.01 -27.85 -38.08
CA GLY A 547 33.87 -28.13 -39.52
C GLY A 547 32.39 -28.47 -39.84
N ARG A 548 32.26 -29.10 -41.01
CA ARG A 548 30.96 -29.61 -41.49
C ARG A 548 30.96 -31.10 -41.63
N VAL A 549 29.80 -31.69 -41.39
CA VAL A 549 29.54 -33.11 -41.56
C VAL A 549 29.65 -33.48 -43.03
N SER A 550 30.44 -34.50 -43.34
CA SER A 550 30.57 -35.07 -44.69
C SER A 550 29.50 -36.13 -44.98
N SER A 551 29.33 -36.44 -46.25
CA SER A 551 28.41 -37.50 -46.67
C SER A 551 28.80 -38.88 -46.13
N GLY A 552 27.81 -39.73 -45.85
CA GLY A 552 28.00 -41.07 -45.31
C GLY A 552 28.04 -41.14 -43.78
N SER A 553 27.60 -40.10 -43.06
CA SER A 553 27.33 -40.13 -41.65
C SER A 553 26.06 -40.93 -41.32
N THR A 554 26.05 -41.61 -40.19
CA THR A 554 25.00 -42.52 -39.72
C THR A 554 24.55 -42.11 -38.30
N THR A 555 23.59 -42.84 -37.74
CA THR A 555 23.20 -42.68 -36.34
C THR A 555 24.27 -43.15 -35.34
N THR A 556 25.28 -43.89 -35.78
CA THR A 556 26.35 -44.44 -34.90
C THR A 556 27.70 -43.78 -35.15
N SER A 557 27.88 -43.08 -36.25
CA SER A 557 29.15 -42.42 -36.59
C SER A 557 28.92 -41.17 -37.46
N ILE A 558 29.79 -40.20 -37.31
CA ILE A 558 29.81 -38.97 -38.11
C ILE A 558 31.13 -38.90 -38.89
N LYS A 559 31.04 -38.60 -40.20
CA LYS A 559 32.20 -38.26 -41.02
C LYS A 559 32.42 -36.76 -41.07
N LEU A 560 33.66 -36.37 -40.85
CA LEU A 560 34.08 -34.99 -40.81
C LEU A 560 34.64 -34.57 -42.20
N ASP A 561 34.57 -33.28 -42.49
CA ASP A 561 35.17 -32.68 -43.69
C ASP A 561 36.70 -32.57 -43.59
N ARG A 562 37.30 -32.99 -42.49
CA ARG A 562 38.72 -32.95 -42.19
C ARG A 562 39.26 -34.32 -41.76
N SER A 563 40.61 -34.55 -41.93
CA SER A 563 41.30 -35.72 -41.37
C SER A 563 41.77 -35.45 -39.94
N ASP A 564 41.95 -36.51 -39.16
CA ASP A 564 42.42 -36.40 -37.77
C ASP A 564 43.84 -35.81 -37.66
N VAL A 565 44.67 -36.03 -38.63
CA VAL A 565 46.05 -35.55 -38.66
C VAL A 565 46.07 -34.01 -38.75
N ASP A 566 45.20 -33.44 -39.55
CA ASP A 566 45.12 -31.98 -39.73
C ASP A 566 44.45 -31.32 -38.53
N MET A 567 43.62 -32.05 -37.79
CA MET A 567 42.86 -31.54 -36.65
C MET A 567 43.66 -31.49 -35.34
N PHE A 568 44.48 -32.47 -35.08
CA PHE A 568 45.13 -32.69 -33.79
C PHE A 568 46.63 -32.59 -33.80
N GLY A 569 47.25 -32.35 -34.97
CA GLY A 569 48.67 -32.34 -35.11
C GLY A 569 49.27 -33.75 -34.84
N THR A 570 50.39 -33.81 -34.13
CA THR A 570 51.11 -35.09 -33.87
C THR A 570 50.54 -35.90 -32.71
N GLN A 571 49.57 -35.41 -31.94
CA GLN A 571 48.99 -36.13 -30.79
C GLN A 571 47.47 -35.89 -30.75
N ALA A 572 46.70 -36.80 -31.36
CA ALA A 572 45.25 -36.86 -31.17
C ALA A 572 44.95 -37.33 -29.75
N PRO A 573 44.08 -36.60 -29.01
CA PRO A 573 43.64 -37.06 -27.70
C PRO A 573 42.77 -38.31 -27.87
N ALA A 574 42.95 -39.28 -26.96
CA ALA A 574 42.23 -40.54 -26.99
C ALA A 574 40.71 -40.38 -26.84
N VAL A 575 40.27 -39.27 -26.20
CA VAL A 575 38.88 -39.01 -25.85
C VAL A 575 38.58 -37.52 -25.95
N PHE A 576 37.47 -37.17 -26.58
CA PHE A 576 37.00 -35.79 -26.72
C PHE A 576 35.46 -35.66 -26.71
N THR A 577 34.97 -34.47 -26.66
CA THR A 577 33.55 -34.17 -26.75
C THR A 577 33.18 -33.70 -28.16
N LEU A 578 32.17 -34.29 -28.77
CA LEU A 578 31.59 -33.88 -30.03
C LEU A 578 30.25 -33.14 -29.80
N ASN A 579 30.12 -32.04 -30.43
CA ASN A 579 28.86 -31.27 -30.50
C ASN A 579 28.43 -31.17 -31.96
N VAL A 580 27.18 -31.52 -32.30
CA VAL A 580 26.64 -31.52 -33.67
C VAL A 580 25.20 -31.08 -33.71
N VAL A 581 24.81 -30.38 -34.77
CA VAL A 581 23.42 -30.04 -35.06
C VAL A 581 22.75 -31.13 -35.86
N LEU A 582 21.61 -31.63 -35.40
CA LEU A 582 20.83 -32.67 -36.08
C LEU A 582 19.90 -32.08 -37.16
N PRO A 583 19.33 -32.89 -38.07
CA PRO A 583 18.46 -32.44 -39.17
C PRO A 583 17.17 -31.74 -38.71
N ASP A 584 16.72 -31.99 -37.51
CA ASP A 584 15.54 -31.36 -36.91
C ASP A 584 15.88 -30.01 -36.25
N GLY A 585 17.12 -29.53 -36.40
CA GLY A 585 17.58 -28.28 -35.81
C GLY A 585 17.95 -28.39 -34.31
N THR A 586 17.79 -29.56 -33.72
CA THR A 586 18.23 -29.78 -32.34
C THR A 586 19.71 -30.06 -32.28
N PHE A 587 20.25 -29.80 -31.09
CA PHE A 587 21.67 -29.96 -30.80
C PHE A 587 21.91 -31.25 -29.98
N GLU A 588 22.96 -31.99 -30.30
CA GLU A 588 23.33 -33.17 -29.56
C GLU A 588 24.79 -33.13 -29.16
N ARG A 589 25.10 -33.47 -27.92
CA ARG A 589 26.46 -33.56 -27.36
C ARG A 589 26.80 -34.94 -26.94
N HIS A 590 27.93 -35.43 -27.40
CA HIS A 590 28.48 -36.71 -27.00
C HIS A 590 29.85 -36.51 -26.35
N ASN A 591 30.03 -37.00 -25.14
CA ASN A 591 31.30 -37.02 -24.43
C ASN A 591 31.99 -38.33 -24.71
N ASN A 592 33.31 -38.37 -24.52
CA ASN A 592 34.13 -39.59 -24.69
C ASN A 592 34.05 -40.19 -26.11
N CYS A 593 33.96 -39.34 -27.13
CA CYS A 593 34.02 -39.78 -28.53
C CYS A 593 35.43 -40.24 -28.91
N THR A 594 35.51 -41.18 -29.84
CA THR A 594 36.76 -41.63 -30.47
C THR A 594 36.77 -41.23 -31.94
N ILE A 595 37.98 -41.06 -32.52
CA ILE A 595 38.20 -40.76 -33.94
C ILE A 595 39.13 -41.73 -34.58
N VAL A 596 38.79 -42.15 -35.80
CA VAL A 596 39.68 -42.97 -36.67
C VAL A 596 39.54 -42.34 -38.05
N GLY A 597 40.70 -41.83 -38.55
CA GLY A 597 40.68 -41.03 -39.77
C GLY A 597 39.83 -39.80 -39.66
N ASN A 598 38.81 -39.63 -40.49
CA ASN A 598 37.82 -38.56 -40.42
C ASN A 598 36.47 -39.00 -39.85
N THR A 599 36.41 -40.19 -39.22
CA THR A 599 35.18 -40.74 -38.69
C THR A 599 35.20 -40.69 -37.17
N VAL A 600 34.23 -40.00 -36.59
CA VAL A 600 34.01 -39.90 -35.15
C VAL A 600 32.89 -40.84 -34.74
N THR A 601 33.15 -41.63 -33.70
CA THR A 601 32.20 -42.58 -33.11
C THR A 601 31.92 -42.17 -31.67
N PRO A 602 30.68 -41.75 -31.36
CA PRO A 602 30.26 -41.45 -29.98
C PRO A 602 30.00 -42.79 -29.23
N PRO A 603 30.11 -42.82 -27.90
CA PRO A 603 29.80 -43.98 -27.08
C PRO A 603 28.32 -44.38 -27.12
N SER A 604 27.44 -43.47 -27.41
CA SER A 604 26.01 -43.70 -27.68
C SER A 604 25.67 -43.16 -29.09
N GLY A 605 24.76 -43.81 -29.81
CA GLY A 605 24.35 -43.35 -31.13
C GLY A 605 23.61 -41.99 -31.08
N PHE A 606 23.60 -41.26 -32.18
CA PHE A 606 22.80 -40.06 -32.40
C PHE A 606 21.33 -40.40 -32.47
N ARG A 607 20.48 -39.53 -31.98
CA ARG A 607 19.02 -39.67 -32.11
C ARG A 607 18.54 -39.66 -33.57
N LEU A 608 19.15 -38.83 -34.37
CA LEU A 608 18.96 -38.77 -35.82
C LEU A 608 20.35 -38.77 -36.50
N ALA A 609 20.46 -39.36 -37.69
CA ALA A 609 21.70 -39.25 -38.45
C ALA A 609 22.01 -37.80 -38.81
N PRO A 610 23.18 -37.24 -38.43
CA PRO A 610 23.57 -35.90 -38.77
C PRO A 610 23.59 -35.69 -40.31
N ALA A 611 22.97 -34.59 -40.78
CA ALA A 611 22.88 -34.28 -42.20
C ALA A 611 24.25 -33.84 -42.75
N GLN A 612 24.46 -34.11 -44.06
CA GLN A 612 25.61 -33.54 -44.75
C GLN A 612 25.57 -32.03 -44.71
N GLY A 613 26.68 -31.38 -44.38
CA GLY A 613 26.77 -29.92 -44.23
C GLY A 613 26.40 -29.38 -42.87
N ALA A 614 25.86 -30.22 -41.94
CA ALA A 614 25.60 -29.81 -40.58
C ALA A 614 26.89 -29.35 -39.85
N PRO A 615 26.85 -28.26 -39.07
CA PRO A 615 28.03 -27.85 -38.33
C PRO A 615 28.31 -28.77 -37.15
N PHE A 616 29.58 -29.02 -36.89
CA PHE A 616 30.06 -29.69 -35.70
C PHE A 616 31.16 -28.91 -35.02
N ALA A 617 31.35 -29.17 -33.72
CA ALA A 617 32.48 -28.68 -32.95
C ALA A 617 33.01 -29.78 -32.02
N ILE A 618 34.31 -30.00 -32.05
CA ILE A 618 35.04 -30.94 -31.17
C ILE A 618 35.68 -30.12 -30.07
N GLY A 619 35.39 -30.48 -28.83
CA GLY A 619 36.01 -29.92 -27.62
C GLY A 619 36.88 -30.98 -26.94
N PHE A 620 38.03 -30.56 -26.47
CA PHE A 620 38.87 -31.38 -25.60
C PHE A 620 38.49 -31.11 -24.14
N GLU A 621 38.82 -31.99 -23.19
CA GLU A 621 38.49 -31.80 -21.76
C GLU A 621 38.95 -30.45 -21.20
N GLN A 622 39.90 -29.77 -21.84
CA GLN A 622 40.38 -28.45 -21.47
C GLN A 622 39.76 -27.29 -22.26
N LEU A 623 38.87 -27.55 -23.22
CA LEU A 623 38.23 -26.56 -24.08
C LEU A 623 36.75 -26.48 -23.79
N VAL A 624 36.36 -25.60 -22.90
CA VAL A 624 34.98 -25.31 -22.63
C VAL A 624 34.48 -24.27 -23.67
N LEU A 625 33.50 -24.67 -24.51
CA LEU A 625 32.79 -23.74 -25.37
C LEU A 625 32.20 -22.62 -24.51
N SER A 626 32.52 -21.39 -24.83
CA SER A 626 31.99 -20.25 -24.08
C SER A 626 30.48 -20.09 -24.33
N THR A 627 29.75 -19.87 -23.25
CA THR A 627 28.31 -19.69 -23.30
C THR A 627 28.00 -18.18 -23.36
N TRP A 628 27.08 -17.79 -24.22
CA TRP A 628 26.67 -16.40 -24.46
C TRP A 628 25.17 -16.28 -24.49
N ARG A 629 24.65 -15.17 -23.98
CA ARG A 629 23.24 -14.84 -24.08
C ARG A 629 23.04 -13.83 -25.19
N VAL A 630 22.14 -14.14 -26.13
CA VAL A 630 21.81 -13.27 -27.25
C VAL A 630 21.09 -12.01 -26.75
N ILE A 631 21.60 -10.85 -27.10
CA ILE A 631 20.98 -9.55 -26.79
C ILE A 631 20.09 -9.09 -27.95
N SER A 632 20.60 -9.20 -29.17
CA SER A 632 19.87 -8.76 -30.36
C SER A 632 20.18 -9.63 -31.55
N VAL A 633 19.18 -9.79 -32.40
CA VAL A 633 19.23 -10.43 -33.71
C VAL A 633 18.71 -9.44 -34.71
N GLY A 634 19.52 -9.04 -35.68
CA GLY A 634 19.15 -8.14 -36.75
C GLY A 634 19.21 -8.85 -38.11
N GLU A 635 18.18 -8.70 -38.91
CA GLU A 635 18.12 -9.23 -40.26
C GLU A 635 18.77 -8.25 -41.25
N ASN A 636 19.75 -8.71 -42.01
CA ASN A 636 20.32 -8.08 -43.17
C ASN A 636 19.91 -8.84 -44.42
N LYS A 637 20.03 -8.28 -45.58
CA LYS A 637 19.51 -8.85 -46.83
C LYS A 637 19.79 -10.36 -47.04
N GLU A 638 20.97 -10.83 -46.68
CA GLU A 638 21.42 -12.21 -46.89
C GLU A 638 22.06 -12.86 -45.62
N THR A 639 22.12 -12.10 -44.54
CA THR A 639 22.75 -12.50 -43.26
C THR A 639 21.93 -12.05 -42.08
N TYR A 640 22.22 -12.64 -40.95
CA TYR A 640 21.73 -12.21 -39.63
C TYR A 640 22.91 -11.72 -38.80
N SER A 641 22.75 -10.49 -38.23
CA SER A 641 23.69 -9.95 -37.26
C SER A 641 23.28 -10.33 -35.86
N ILE A 642 24.14 -11.00 -35.09
CA ILE A 642 23.90 -11.44 -33.75
C ILE A 642 24.85 -10.72 -32.80
N THR A 643 24.27 -10.15 -31.74
CA THR A 643 25.05 -9.59 -30.62
C THR A 643 24.70 -10.36 -29.35
N ALA A 644 25.70 -10.84 -28.62
CA ALA A 644 25.51 -11.63 -27.42
C ALA A 644 26.48 -11.22 -26.32
N SER A 645 26.05 -11.28 -25.06
CA SER A 645 26.87 -11.07 -23.87
C SER A 645 27.37 -12.39 -23.31
N TYR A 646 28.59 -12.37 -22.77
CA TYR A 646 29.12 -13.53 -22.05
C TYR A 646 28.18 -13.93 -20.91
N HIS A 647 27.93 -15.24 -20.74
CA HIS A 647 27.02 -15.75 -19.73
C HIS A 647 27.72 -16.75 -18.81
N ASP A 648 27.68 -16.47 -17.50
CA ASP A 648 28.22 -17.34 -16.47
C ASP A 648 27.11 -17.91 -15.58
N ARG A 649 26.85 -19.21 -15.68
CA ARG A 649 25.81 -19.89 -14.90
C ARG A 649 26.00 -19.79 -13.39
N ARG A 650 27.25 -19.68 -12.90
CA ARG A 650 27.57 -19.62 -11.47
C ARG A 650 26.94 -18.39 -10.78
N LYS A 651 26.52 -17.38 -11.56
CA LYS A 651 25.84 -16.18 -11.03
C LYS A 651 24.59 -16.52 -10.22
N TYR A 652 23.82 -17.53 -10.61
CA TYR A 652 22.58 -17.88 -9.91
C TYR A 652 22.85 -18.43 -8.52
N ASP A 653 23.86 -19.29 -8.38
CA ASP A 653 24.26 -19.83 -7.09
C ASP A 653 24.82 -18.72 -6.18
N PHE A 654 25.54 -17.76 -6.74
CA PHE A 654 26.01 -16.59 -6.01
C PHE A 654 24.87 -15.67 -5.54
N ILE A 655 23.88 -15.41 -6.39
CA ILE A 655 22.73 -14.54 -6.09
C ILE A 655 21.89 -15.12 -4.94
N GLU A 656 21.73 -16.42 -4.89
CA GLU A 656 20.84 -17.12 -3.94
C GLU A 656 21.54 -17.57 -2.66
N LYS A 657 22.83 -17.29 -2.51
CA LYS A 657 23.60 -17.61 -1.32
C LYS A 657 23.41 -16.53 -0.25
N ASP A 658 23.39 -16.92 1.03
CA ASP A 658 23.40 -16.03 2.21
C ASP A 658 22.31 -14.94 2.15
N ILE A 659 21.05 -15.38 2.04
CA ILE A 659 19.84 -14.50 2.00
C ILE A 659 19.03 -14.51 3.28
N GLU A 660 19.53 -15.14 4.33
CA GLU A 660 18.94 -15.03 5.68
C GLU A 660 19.42 -13.74 6.35
N PHE A 661 18.47 -12.94 6.81
CA PHE A 661 18.75 -11.66 7.46
C PHE A 661 18.19 -11.65 8.87
N THR A 662 18.95 -11.08 9.80
CA THR A 662 18.40 -10.68 11.09
C THR A 662 17.42 -9.53 10.89
N GLN A 663 16.32 -9.57 11.63
CA GLN A 663 15.34 -8.48 11.63
C GLN A 663 16.02 -7.19 12.07
N ARG A 664 15.75 -6.09 11.34
CA ARG A 664 16.25 -4.77 11.74
C ARG A 664 15.56 -4.31 13.02
N ASP A 665 16.28 -3.64 13.89
CA ASP A 665 15.66 -2.95 15.01
C ASP A 665 14.77 -1.83 14.48
N ILE A 666 13.47 -1.92 14.78
CA ILE A 666 12.47 -0.91 14.39
C ILE A 666 12.53 0.21 15.43
N THR A 667 12.54 1.45 14.98
CA THR A 667 12.45 2.61 15.88
C THR A 667 11.15 2.58 16.69
N GLN A 668 11.24 2.84 17.99
CA GLN A 668 10.09 2.89 18.89
C GLN A 668 9.37 4.25 18.90
N LEU A 669 9.75 5.18 18.02
CA LEU A 669 9.14 6.52 17.94
C LEU A 669 7.64 6.49 17.63
N ASN A 670 7.19 5.49 16.89
CA ASN A 670 5.79 5.32 16.51
C ASN A 670 5.00 4.43 17.48
N GLU A 671 5.60 3.95 18.53
CA GLU A 671 4.87 3.23 19.57
C GLU A 671 4.03 4.19 20.43
N PRO A 672 2.85 3.73 20.87
CA PRO A 672 2.03 4.52 21.79
C PRO A 672 2.82 4.90 23.04
N PRO A 673 2.62 6.11 23.59
CA PRO A 673 3.27 6.52 24.83
C PRO A 673 2.78 5.67 26.00
N LEU A 674 3.63 5.53 27.01
CA LEU A 674 3.25 4.84 28.25
C LEU A 674 2.19 5.67 29.00
N ALA A 675 1.48 5.02 29.92
CA ALA A 675 0.52 5.68 30.77
C ALA A 675 1.18 6.72 31.70
N PRO A 676 0.55 7.86 31.96
CA PRO A 676 0.92 8.72 33.07
C PRO A 676 0.77 7.96 34.41
N SER A 677 1.62 8.26 35.38
CA SER A 677 1.56 7.64 36.70
C SER A 677 1.31 8.69 37.79
N ASN A 678 0.96 8.26 38.98
CA ASN A 678 0.74 9.13 40.14
C ASN A 678 -0.29 10.25 39.87
N LEU A 679 -1.44 9.86 39.30
CA LEU A 679 -2.55 10.80 39.10
C LEU A 679 -3.15 11.19 40.45
N VAL A 680 -3.13 12.50 40.75
CA VAL A 680 -3.68 13.10 41.96
C VAL A 680 -4.63 14.22 41.60
N VAL A 681 -5.73 14.32 42.33
CA VAL A 681 -6.68 15.43 42.22
C VAL A 681 -6.79 16.10 43.60
N GLU A 682 -6.64 17.43 43.63
CA GLU A 682 -6.76 18.21 44.84
C GLU A 682 -7.81 19.31 44.63
N GLU A 683 -8.61 19.55 45.66
CA GLU A 683 -9.60 20.65 45.68
C GLU A 683 -8.97 21.89 46.29
N VAL A 684 -9.09 23.01 45.62
CA VAL A 684 -8.57 24.31 46.11
C VAL A 684 -9.68 25.34 46.04
N LEU A 685 -9.93 25.99 47.19
CA LEU A 685 -10.79 27.14 47.29
C LEU A 685 -9.93 28.40 47.07
N TYR A 686 -10.41 29.35 46.25
CA TYR A 686 -9.71 30.60 45.99
C TYR A 686 -10.71 31.76 45.96
N GLU A 687 -10.23 32.96 46.26
CA GLU A 687 -11.05 34.18 46.22
C GLU A 687 -10.87 34.91 44.90
N SER A 688 -11.96 35.27 44.25
CA SER A 688 -11.95 36.09 43.04
C SER A 688 -13.20 36.97 43.02
N GLY A 689 -12.97 38.29 42.90
CA GLY A 689 -14.07 39.28 42.87
C GLY A 689 -14.92 39.33 44.16
N GLY A 690 -14.31 39.06 45.35
CA GLY A 690 -15.02 39.02 46.63
C GLY A 690 -15.83 37.75 46.87
N ARG A 691 -15.64 36.70 46.03
CA ARG A 691 -16.30 35.39 46.15
C ARG A 691 -15.30 34.28 46.28
N VAL A 692 -15.64 33.28 47.09
CA VAL A 692 -14.85 32.07 47.21
C VAL A 692 -15.34 31.09 46.13
N LEU A 693 -14.48 30.85 45.19
CA LEU A 693 -14.67 29.89 44.09
C LEU A 693 -13.85 28.61 44.35
N GLN A 694 -14.24 27.56 43.70
CA GLN A 694 -13.61 26.26 43.79
C GLN A 694 -12.96 25.85 42.47
N LYS A 695 -11.78 25.28 42.52
CA LYS A 695 -11.16 24.61 41.39
C LYS A 695 -10.55 23.26 41.80
N LEU A 696 -10.48 22.34 40.85
CA LEU A 696 -9.73 21.10 41.05
C LEU A 696 -8.38 21.19 40.32
N ILE A 697 -7.33 20.83 41.01
CA ILE A 697 -5.98 20.75 40.45
C ILE A 697 -5.69 19.28 40.21
N VAL A 698 -5.49 18.90 38.95
CA VAL A 698 -5.14 17.54 38.51
C VAL A 698 -3.65 17.51 38.22
N GLY A 699 -2.91 16.63 38.86
CA GLY A 699 -1.47 16.48 38.68
C GLY A 699 -1.09 15.02 38.39
N TRP A 700 -0.05 14.81 37.59
CA TRP A 700 0.46 13.47 37.25
C TRP A 700 1.96 13.52 36.98
N GLN A 701 2.58 12.35 36.96
CA GLN A 701 3.97 12.20 36.56
C GLN A 701 4.10 11.99 35.07
N ALA A 702 5.07 12.65 34.41
CA ALA A 702 5.33 12.55 33.00
C ALA A 702 5.60 11.11 32.57
N SER A 703 5.05 10.71 31.41
CA SER A 703 5.26 9.39 30.81
C SER A 703 6.28 9.43 29.68
N ALA A 704 6.96 8.32 29.47
CA ALA A 704 7.90 8.18 28.36
C ALA A 704 7.17 8.27 27.01
N ARG A 705 7.80 8.92 26.03
CA ARG A 705 7.28 9.13 24.67
C ARG A 705 6.06 10.07 24.58
N ALA A 706 5.69 10.73 25.68
CA ALA A 706 4.62 11.72 25.66
C ALA A 706 5.08 13.05 25.07
N ASN A 707 4.30 13.59 24.14
CA ASN A 707 4.43 14.95 23.61
C ASN A 707 3.45 15.91 24.29
N SER A 708 2.25 15.41 24.60
CA SER A 708 1.19 16.12 25.29
C SER A 708 0.31 15.15 26.07
N TYR A 709 -0.60 15.67 26.85
CA TYR A 709 -1.56 14.89 27.62
C TYR A 709 -2.98 15.33 27.33
N ARG A 710 -3.90 14.37 27.35
CA ARG A 710 -5.33 14.62 27.27
C ARG A 710 -5.95 14.29 28.61
N VAL A 711 -6.66 15.28 29.16
CA VAL A 711 -7.39 15.18 30.42
C VAL A 711 -8.87 15.10 30.09
N ARG A 712 -9.54 14.05 30.55
CA ARG A 712 -10.99 13.88 30.46
C ARG A 712 -11.55 13.85 31.86
N TYR A 713 -12.63 14.59 32.07
CA TYR A 713 -13.29 14.61 33.37
C TYR A 713 -14.80 14.74 33.22
N ARG A 714 -15.53 14.20 34.19
CA ARG A 714 -16.97 14.36 34.28
C ARG A 714 -17.43 14.44 35.72
N LEU A 715 -18.53 15.14 35.95
CA LEU A 715 -19.25 15.18 37.23
C LEU A 715 -20.41 14.18 37.19
N GLY A 716 -20.40 13.17 38.03
CA GLY A 716 -21.41 12.11 38.11
C GLY A 716 -21.56 11.37 36.77
N ASN A 717 -22.78 11.33 36.23
CA ASN A 717 -23.09 10.63 34.98
C ASN A 717 -23.16 11.58 33.76
N ASN A 718 -22.58 12.79 33.86
CA ASN A 718 -22.53 13.70 32.72
C ASN A 718 -21.56 13.20 31.63
N ASN A 719 -21.61 13.80 30.44
CA ASN A 719 -20.62 13.55 29.40
C ASN A 719 -19.23 14.00 29.84
N PHE A 720 -18.20 13.35 29.29
CA PHE A 720 -16.82 13.74 29.54
C PHE A 720 -16.50 15.07 28.86
N VAL A 721 -15.91 15.98 29.59
CA VAL A 721 -15.23 17.16 29.07
C VAL A 721 -13.78 16.79 28.82
N THR A 722 -13.24 17.15 27.65
CA THR A 722 -11.88 16.80 27.23
C THR A 722 -11.05 18.05 26.99
N ALA A 723 -9.85 18.08 27.54
CA ALA A 723 -8.85 19.15 27.34
C ALA A 723 -7.47 18.57 27.02
N THR A 724 -6.66 19.31 26.29
CA THR A 724 -5.29 18.91 25.95
C THR A 724 -4.28 19.89 26.55
N THR A 725 -3.21 19.37 27.14
CA THR A 725 -2.13 20.17 27.74
C THR A 725 -0.77 19.54 27.45
N THR A 726 0.27 20.36 27.38
CA THR A 726 1.68 19.90 27.33
C THR A 726 2.31 19.78 28.72
N ASN A 727 1.64 20.31 29.74
CA ASN A 727 2.09 20.28 31.12
C ASN A 727 1.66 18.97 31.82
N THR A 728 2.28 18.65 32.93
CA THR A 728 1.91 17.52 33.81
C THR A 728 0.88 17.91 34.88
N GLY A 729 0.14 18.96 34.65
CA GLY A 729 -0.95 19.45 35.50
C GLY A 729 -2.02 20.16 34.68
N PHE A 730 -3.25 20.12 35.19
CA PHE A 730 -4.42 20.75 34.59
C PHE A 730 -5.35 21.27 35.67
N GLU A 731 -5.97 22.44 35.46
CA GLU A 731 -6.93 23.04 36.41
C GLU A 731 -8.34 22.97 35.83
N ILE A 732 -9.25 22.38 36.56
CA ILE A 732 -10.69 22.42 36.29
C ILE A 732 -11.22 23.62 37.08
N GLN A 733 -11.44 24.71 36.36
CA GLN A 733 -11.93 25.99 36.95
C GLN A 733 -13.42 25.90 37.26
N ASN A 734 -13.83 26.63 38.31
CA ASN A 734 -15.24 26.73 38.70
C ASN A 734 -15.95 25.36 38.81
N SER A 735 -15.28 24.42 39.51
CA SER A 735 -15.83 23.08 39.70
C SER A 735 -17.04 23.11 40.66
N ASP A 736 -18.03 22.26 40.34
CA ASP A 736 -19.23 22.07 41.22
C ASP A 736 -18.90 20.99 42.29
N VAL A 737 -19.70 20.98 43.36
CA VAL A 737 -19.66 19.94 44.39
C VAL A 737 -20.19 18.62 43.83
N GLY A 738 -19.50 17.49 44.10
CA GLY A 738 -19.93 16.18 43.69
C GLY A 738 -18.79 15.25 43.34
N THR A 739 -19.12 14.10 42.79
CA THR A 739 -18.14 13.05 42.45
C THR A 739 -17.64 13.26 41.02
N TYR A 740 -16.34 13.53 40.89
CA TYR A 740 -15.65 13.62 39.62
C TYR A 740 -14.98 12.32 39.25
N GLU A 741 -15.12 11.93 38.01
CA GLU A 741 -14.26 10.92 37.39
C GLU A 741 -13.27 11.63 36.47
N VAL A 742 -11.97 11.42 36.69
CA VAL A 742 -10.90 12.08 35.95
C VAL A 742 -10.01 11.00 35.33
N GLU A 743 -9.82 11.06 34.01
CA GLU A 743 -8.88 10.23 33.26
C GLU A 743 -7.78 11.08 32.63
N VAL A 744 -6.55 10.59 32.67
CA VAL A 744 -5.42 11.23 31.98
C VAL A 744 -4.67 10.21 31.16
N TYR A 745 -4.37 10.57 29.92
CA TYR A 745 -3.55 9.74 29.04
C TYR A 745 -2.63 10.59 28.18
N ALA A 746 -1.49 10.01 27.80
CA ALA A 746 -0.47 10.67 27.02
C ALA A 746 -0.76 10.54 25.50
N LEU A 747 -0.35 11.55 24.76
CA LEU A 747 -0.32 11.58 23.30
C LEU A 747 1.13 11.66 22.83
N GLY A 748 1.51 10.82 21.86
CA GLY A 748 2.81 10.85 21.19
C GLY A 748 2.86 11.90 20.08
N TYR A 749 4.00 12.00 19.40
CA TYR A 749 4.22 12.97 18.32
C TYR A 749 3.30 12.78 17.12
N GLY A 750 2.89 11.54 16.80
CA GLY A 750 1.95 11.21 15.74
C GLY A 750 0.49 11.15 16.19
N LEU A 751 0.14 11.71 17.37
CA LEU A 751 -1.18 11.65 18.01
C LEU A 751 -1.61 10.24 18.46
N GLN A 752 -0.72 9.25 18.41
CA GLN A 752 -0.97 7.96 19.05
C GLN A 752 -1.13 8.15 20.55
N GLN A 753 -2.08 7.45 21.15
CA GLN A 753 -2.45 7.62 22.57
C GLN A 753 -2.04 6.43 23.41
N THR A 754 -1.90 6.66 24.73
CA THR A 754 -1.82 5.59 25.72
C THR A 754 -2.99 4.62 25.53
N LYS A 755 -2.73 3.31 25.57
CA LYS A 755 -3.78 2.28 25.44
C LYS A 755 -4.88 2.51 26.47
N GLN A 756 -6.14 2.37 26.07
CA GLN A 756 -7.28 2.67 26.94
C GLN A 756 -7.26 1.91 28.26
N SER A 757 -6.87 0.63 28.25
CA SER A 757 -6.74 -0.20 29.45
C SER A 757 -5.63 0.26 30.43
N GLN A 758 -4.76 1.17 30.00
CA GLN A 758 -3.62 1.67 30.76
C GLN A 758 -3.78 3.15 31.14
N ARG A 759 -4.91 3.80 30.80
CA ARG A 759 -5.14 5.20 31.15
C ARG A 759 -5.16 5.37 32.66
N ALA A 760 -4.52 6.43 33.15
CA ALA A 760 -4.62 6.77 34.55
C ALA A 760 -6.01 7.35 34.84
N SER A 761 -6.70 6.79 35.82
CA SER A 761 -8.03 7.26 36.23
C SER A 761 -8.14 7.37 37.75
N VAL A 762 -8.92 8.35 38.22
CA VAL A 762 -9.20 8.56 39.63
C VAL A 762 -10.61 9.08 39.80
N THR A 763 -11.29 8.62 40.86
CA THR A 763 -12.56 9.19 41.29
C THR A 763 -12.30 10.10 42.47
N PHE A 764 -12.74 11.35 42.39
CA PHE A 764 -12.55 12.36 43.42
C PHE A 764 -13.88 12.98 43.83
N VAL A 765 -14.09 13.20 45.14
CA VAL A 765 -15.28 13.85 45.69
C VAL A 765 -14.94 15.27 46.08
N ALA A 766 -15.47 16.23 45.28
CA ALA A 766 -15.36 17.62 45.57
C ALA A 766 -16.43 18.04 46.60
N VAL A 767 -16.02 18.55 47.73
CA VAL A 767 -16.91 18.87 48.86
C VAL A 767 -17.27 20.34 48.95
N GLY A 768 -16.51 21.19 48.29
CA GLY A 768 -16.80 22.65 48.28
C GLY A 768 -16.66 23.35 49.61
N LYS A 769 -17.44 24.37 49.81
CA LYS A 769 -17.52 25.12 51.06
C LYS A 769 -18.26 24.30 52.11
N THR A 770 -17.56 23.57 52.97
CA THR A 770 -18.19 22.65 53.92
C THR A 770 -18.60 23.28 55.26
N ALA A 771 -18.07 24.46 55.57
CA ALA A 771 -18.46 25.18 56.76
C ALA A 771 -18.31 26.70 56.58
N PRO A 772 -19.19 27.53 57.16
CA PRO A 772 -18.90 28.95 57.27
C PRO A 772 -17.63 29.19 58.05
N PRO A 773 -16.86 30.27 57.82
CA PRO A 773 -15.71 30.59 58.62
C PRO A 773 -16.10 30.63 60.07
N ALA A 774 -15.28 30.05 60.94
CA ALA A 774 -15.51 30.07 62.36
C ALA A 774 -15.63 31.52 62.87
N ASN A 775 -16.61 31.77 63.73
CA ASN A 775 -16.74 33.08 64.36
C ASN A 775 -15.40 33.49 64.99
N ILE A 776 -15.00 34.75 64.75
CA ILE A 776 -13.84 35.32 65.39
C ILE A 776 -14.06 35.27 66.91
N ALA A 777 -13.31 34.40 67.61
CA ALA A 777 -13.47 34.17 69.02
C ALA A 777 -13.03 35.39 69.90
N SER A 778 -12.11 36.21 69.37
CA SER A 778 -11.66 37.45 69.97
C SER A 778 -10.98 38.34 68.96
N LEU A 779 -11.31 39.63 68.97
CA LEU A 779 -10.61 40.67 68.22
C LEU A 779 -9.79 41.50 69.17
N ASN A 780 -8.49 41.35 69.25
CA ASN A 780 -7.58 42.22 69.98
C ASN A 780 -7.22 43.43 69.09
N ILE A 781 -7.77 44.57 69.44
CA ILE A 781 -7.37 45.82 68.82
C ILE A 781 -6.31 46.47 69.68
N THR A 782 -5.07 46.49 69.24
CA THR A 782 -3.97 47.21 69.85
C THR A 782 -3.95 48.62 69.26
N PRO A 783 -4.23 49.68 70.03
CA PRO A 783 -4.15 51.00 69.43
C PRO A 783 -2.69 51.29 69.08
N ILE A 784 -2.49 51.67 67.83
CA ILE A 784 -1.20 52.14 67.31
C ILE A 784 -1.12 53.59 67.76
N ASP A 785 -0.23 53.90 68.66
CA ASP A 785 0.06 55.22 69.11
C ASP A 785 0.57 56.11 67.98
N GLN A 786 -0.20 57.17 67.60
CA GLN A 786 0.14 57.99 66.42
C GLN A 786 1.36 58.92 66.68
N HIS A 787 2.16 58.67 67.71
CA HIS A 787 3.29 59.52 68.04
C HIS A 787 4.68 58.90 67.86
N ASN A 788 4.76 57.71 67.23
CA ASN A 788 6.05 57.18 66.80
C ASN A 788 5.94 56.56 65.39
N ALA A 789 5.91 57.39 64.39
CA ALA A 789 6.21 57.09 62.99
C ALA A 789 7.41 57.92 62.54
#